data_d09b909557f4e3d893891d8f197adff5
#
_entry.id   d09b909557f4e3d893891d8f197adff5
#
_cell.length_a   1.000
_cell.length_b   1.000
_cell.length_c   1.000
_cell.angle_alpha   90.00
_cell.angle_beta   90.00
_cell.angle_gamma   90.00
#
_symmetry.space_group_name_H-M   'P 1'
#
loop_
_entity.id
_entity.type
_entity.pdbx_description
1 polymer ?
#
loop_
_entity_poly.entity_id
_entity_poly.type
_entity_poly.pdbx_seq_one_letter_code
_entity_poly.pdbx_strand_id
1 'polypeptide(L)'
;MRKILKSDFGPAVAVVLDLLIAYLFFILARVAFLVENRTLFADTLADGNLARIFRGGLLFDTSAIFYINALWLVLMLFPLWLKEARLWHKVQRWIFVVANGLAFAINLADSVYYPFTMRRTTTSVFREFDNENNLGGIFLSAVLDHWVLVLLGVAAFFALYYLYVSPRTDYRDFLTGRQRLRFAGVNFVALALAAVGSVAGIRGGLQSGVRPITVSNADQWVERPKETALVLNTPFALLRTIGKNVFSIPDYYASVEEAAKVFDPIHPATKAQPHRKNVVILIVESFGREYIGAFNKDLEGGRYKGYTPNVDQLIAKSCVFEYSFANGHKSIDGMPSVLCSIPMFVEPFILTPASMNTYTGLPGLLARWGYDTAFFHGANRGSMGFLAFAKKIGFKNYYGRQDYAADPRFGGDKDFDGNWGIWDEPFMQYYCTKMGEMKQPFMTAIFTVSSHHPFVIPKEYKTVYKEEGLPIHKCIRYTDHAIGRFFASASKQPWFKNTIFVLTSDHTNQTDHPEYQSAIGGFSAPIIIYDPSGEIRPGMRSATVAQQIDILPTILGQLGYDKRYLSFGCDLLHTPAQDTYAVNYVDGIYQYAKYGYVLQFDGQRVRGVYALSDRLMRHNLQGKVAVEGKMLQELKAIIYEYMFRMVNDQLRTS
;
A
#
# COMPACT_ATOMS: atom_id res chain seq x y z
N MET A 1 38.78 23.71 7.97
CA MET A 1 37.44 24.23 7.58
C MET A 1 37.53 25.60 6.83
N ARG A 2 38.09 26.71 7.41
CA ARG A 2 38.16 28.03 6.72
C ARG A 2 38.84 28.00 5.35
N LYS A 3 39.95 27.25 5.16
CA LYS A 3 40.65 27.12 3.87
C LYS A 3 39.81 26.40 2.81
N ILE A 4 39.07 25.37 3.20
CA ILE A 4 38.22 24.57 2.29
C ILE A 4 37.01 25.39 1.82
N LEU A 5 36.39 26.17 2.72
CA LEU A 5 35.28 27.07 2.37
C LEU A 5 35.68 28.22 1.43
N LYS A 6 36.98 28.48 1.29
CA LYS A 6 37.56 29.43 0.31
C LYS A 6 38.01 28.78 -1.01
N SER A 7 37.80 27.46 -1.17
CA SER A 7 38.17 26.73 -2.38
C SER A 7 36.96 26.50 -3.30
N ASP A 8 37.22 25.96 -4.48
CA ASP A 8 36.18 25.57 -5.44
C ASP A 8 35.19 24.54 -4.85
N PHE A 9 35.60 23.80 -3.82
CA PHE A 9 34.76 22.86 -3.07
C PHE A 9 33.94 23.54 -1.95
N GLY A 10 34.11 24.81 -1.70
CA GLY A 10 33.46 25.57 -0.63
C GLY A 10 31.94 25.38 -0.62
N PRO A 11 31.23 25.55 -1.75
CA PRO A 11 29.79 25.33 -1.81
C PRO A 11 29.36 23.89 -1.46
N ALA A 12 30.08 22.90 -1.97
CA ALA A 12 29.74 21.47 -1.67
C ALA A 12 29.93 21.13 -0.19
N VAL A 13 31.01 21.65 0.44
CA VAL A 13 31.24 21.45 1.89
C VAL A 13 30.20 22.19 2.72
N ALA A 14 29.82 23.41 2.32
CA ALA A 14 28.75 24.14 2.99
C ALA A 14 27.42 23.38 2.91
N VAL A 15 27.08 22.81 1.75
CA VAL A 15 25.88 21.97 1.58
C VAL A 15 25.87 20.79 2.56
N VAL A 16 26.96 20.06 2.68
CA VAL A 16 27.02 18.92 3.60
C VAL A 16 26.82 19.36 5.05
N LEU A 17 27.45 20.45 5.47
CA LEU A 17 27.34 20.96 6.84
C LEU A 17 25.92 21.48 7.13
N ASP A 18 25.32 22.21 6.18
CA ASP A 18 23.96 22.74 6.34
C ASP A 18 22.91 21.63 6.33
N LEU A 19 23.08 20.59 5.52
CA LEU A 19 22.21 19.41 5.60
C LEU A 19 22.32 18.70 6.96
N LEU A 20 23.53 18.59 7.53
CA LEU A 20 23.70 18.04 8.89
C LEU A 20 22.99 18.90 9.94
N ILE A 21 23.02 20.22 9.78
CA ILE A 21 22.24 21.13 10.64
C ILE A 21 20.74 20.88 10.46
N ALA A 22 20.24 20.73 9.24
CA ALA A 22 18.84 20.40 8.99
C ALA A 22 18.44 19.09 9.67
N TYR A 23 19.24 18.01 9.54
CA TYR A 23 19.00 16.75 10.24
C TYR A 23 18.94 16.93 11.77
N LEU A 24 19.84 17.70 12.35
CA LEU A 24 19.81 17.99 13.79
C LEU A 24 18.48 18.63 14.20
N PHE A 25 17.98 19.60 13.43
CA PHE A 25 16.71 20.26 13.74
C PHE A 25 15.50 19.31 13.56
N PHE A 26 15.51 18.42 12.58
CA PHE A 26 14.46 17.39 12.46
C PHE A 26 14.47 16.42 13.63
N ILE A 27 15.65 16.00 14.10
CA ILE A 27 15.78 15.15 15.30
C ILE A 27 15.26 15.90 16.54
N LEU A 28 15.64 17.17 16.73
CA LEU A 28 15.16 18.01 17.84
C LEU A 28 13.64 18.18 17.81
N ALA A 29 13.06 18.39 16.63
CA ALA A 29 11.60 18.48 16.48
C ALA A 29 10.91 17.15 16.88
N ARG A 30 11.49 16.00 16.51
CA ARG A 30 10.99 14.66 16.91
C ARG A 30 11.08 14.45 18.42
N VAL A 31 12.17 14.87 19.04
CA VAL A 31 12.32 14.83 20.51
C VAL A 31 11.28 15.73 21.18
N ALA A 32 11.11 16.97 20.69
CA ALA A 32 10.11 17.89 21.23
C ALA A 32 8.68 17.29 21.12
N PHE A 33 8.35 16.68 19.97
CA PHE A 33 7.09 15.98 19.78
C PHE A 33 6.89 14.82 20.79
N LEU A 34 7.93 14.01 21.01
CA LEU A 34 7.87 12.92 21.98
C LEU A 34 7.71 13.44 23.42
N VAL A 35 8.42 14.51 23.79
CA VAL A 35 8.35 15.10 25.13
C VAL A 35 6.97 15.70 25.39
N GLU A 36 6.42 16.44 24.42
CA GLU A 36 5.07 17.04 24.54
C GLU A 36 4.01 15.96 24.71
N ASN A 37 4.12 14.85 23.97
CA ASN A 37 3.15 13.76 23.95
C ASN A 37 3.57 12.54 24.79
N ARG A 38 4.46 12.72 25.78
CA ARG A 38 5.07 11.61 26.55
C ARG A 38 4.08 10.66 27.20
N THR A 39 2.95 11.16 27.64
CA THR A 39 1.87 10.37 28.26
C THR A 39 1.23 9.38 27.28
N LEU A 40 1.04 9.81 26.02
CA LEU A 40 0.50 8.96 24.96
C LEU A 40 1.49 7.87 24.50
N PHE A 41 2.80 8.11 24.68
CA PHE A 41 3.88 7.20 24.32
C PHE A 41 4.54 6.52 25.51
N ALA A 42 3.89 6.50 26.68
CA ALA A 42 4.46 5.93 27.91
C ALA A 42 4.89 4.45 27.74
N ASP A 43 4.06 3.64 27.07
CA ASP A 43 4.37 2.24 26.77
C ASP A 43 5.58 2.11 25.84
N THR A 44 5.67 2.98 24.82
CA THR A 44 6.80 3.00 23.85
C THR A 44 8.12 3.35 24.55
N LEU A 45 8.06 4.27 25.54
CA LEU A 45 9.21 4.64 26.36
C LEU A 45 9.65 3.48 27.25
N ALA A 46 8.71 2.70 27.80
CA ALA A 46 8.99 1.56 28.67
C ALA A 46 9.61 0.37 27.89
N ASP A 47 9.18 0.14 26.67
CA ASP A 47 9.61 -1.03 25.86
C ASP A 47 11.01 -0.88 25.22
N GLY A 48 11.65 0.30 25.29
CA GLY A 48 12.99 0.53 24.73
C GLY A 48 13.10 0.56 23.20
N ASN A 49 12.00 0.61 22.47
CA ASN A 49 11.95 0.56 20.99
C ASN A 49 12.31 1.87 20.28
N LEU A 50 12.65 2.92 21.03
CA LEU A 50 12.92 4.26 20.48
C LEU A 50 14.05 4.28 19.44
N ALA A 51 15.11 3.51 19.63
CA ALA A 51 16.25 3.47 18.69
C ALA A 51 15.80 3.02 17.29
N ARG A 52 14.93 2.03 17.19
CA ARG A 52 14.35 1.55 15.93
C ARG A 52 13.42 2.59 15.29
N ILE A 53 12.57 3.23 16.08
CA ILE A 53 11.65 4.28 15.66
C ILE A 53 12.44 5.48 15.11
N PHE A 54 13.47 5.94 15.84
CA PHE A 54 14.32 7.06 15.40
C PHE A 54 15.13 6.72 14.14
N ARG A 55 15.64 5.47 14.04
CA ARG A 55 16.29 5.00 12.80
C ARG A 55 15.34 5.03 11.61
N GLY A 56 14.09 4.60 11.80
CA GLY A 56 13.04 4.75 10.79
C GLY A 56 12.80 6.22 10.45
N GLY A 57 12.71 7.07 11.49
CA GLY A 57 12.51 8.51 11.34
C GLY A 57 13.55 9.18 10.46
N LEU A 58 14.82 8.81 10.52
CA LEU A 58 15.86 9.36 9.65
C LEU A 58 15.58 9.17 8.16
N LEU A 59 14.92 8.08 7.76
CA LEU A 59 14.54 7.85 6.37
C LEU A 59 13.53 8.91 5.89
N PHE A 60 12.52 9.21 6.71
CA PHE A 60 11.47 10.19 6.42
C PHE A 60 12.01 11.62 6.54
N ASP A 61 12.91 11.88 7.48
CA ASP A 61 13.62 13.15 7.61
C ASP A 61 14.46 13.41 6.36
N THR A 62 15.21 12.41 5.88
CA THR A 62 15.97 12.50 4.62
C THR A 62 15.09 12.93 3.46
N SER A 63 13.94 12.28 3.29
CA SER A 63 13.02 12.63 2.21
C SER A 63 12.50 14.06 2.34
N ALA A 64 12.05 14.47 3.53
CA ALA A 64 11.56 15.82 3.78
C ALA A 64 12.65 16.88 3.52
N ILE A 65 13.85 16.68 4.08
CA ILE A 65 14.99 17.61 3.95
C ILE A 65 15.35 17.82 2.48
N PHE A 66 15.43 16.76 1.68
CA PHE A 66 15.74 16.91 0.26
C PHE A 66 14.61 17.61 -0.52
N TYR A 67 13.34 17.36 -0.18
CA TYR A 67 12.22 18.09 -0.80
C TYR A 67 12.26 19.58 -0.49
N ILE A 68 12.32 19.95 0.79
CA ILE A 68 12.23 21.38 1.20
C ILE A 68 13.48 22.17 0.84
N ASN A 69 14.63 21.53 0.75
CA ASN A 69 15.89 22.15 0.39
C ASN A 69 16.26 22.01 -1.10
N ALA A 70 15.40 21.44 -1.96
CA ALA A 70 15.72 21.20 -3.36
C ALA A 70 16.12 22.49 -4.11
N LEU A 71 15.35 23.56 -3.96
CA LEU A 71 15.68 24.88 -4.55
C LEU A 71 17.01 25.42 -4.02
N TRP A 72 17.21 25.36 -2.71
CA TRP A 72 18.45 25.82 -2.08
C TRP A 72 19.67 25.03 -2.57
N LEU A 73 19.58 23.70 -2.69
CA LEU A 73 20.62 22.83 -3.22
C LEU A 73 21.03 23.23 -4.65
N VAL A 74 20.04 23.45 -5.51
CA VAL A 74 20.28 23.91 -6.89
C VAL A 74 20.98 25.25 -6.89
N LEU A 75 20.49 26.23 -6.13
CA LEU A 75 21.08 27.58 -6.07
C LEU A 75 22.49 27.57 -5.48
N MET A 76 22.75 26.71 -4.50
CA MET A 76 24.04 26.60 -3.82
C MET A 76 25.09 25.92 -4.71
N LEU A 77 24.74 24.94 -5.51
CA LEU A 77 25.63 24.14 -6.35
C LEU A 77 25.57 24.53 -7.84
N PHE A 78 24.81 25.57 -8.20
CA PHE A 78 24.71 25.99 -9.59
C PHE A 78 26.12 26.29 -10.16
N PRO A 79 26.49 25.74 -11.34
CA PRO A 79 27.87 25.81 -11.84
C PRO A 79 28.23 27.18 -12.46
N LEU A 80 27.95 28.25 -11.74
CA LEU A 80 28.22 29.63 -12.17
C LEU A 80 28.92 30.40 -11.04
N TRP A 81 30.12 30.95 -11.30
CA TRP A 81 30.90 31.65 -10.30
C TRP A 81 30.24 32.98 -9.83
N LEU A 82 29.32 33.55 -10.62
CA LEU A 82 28.60 34.78 -10.24
C LEU A 82 27.68 34.57 -9.01
N LYS A 83 27.31 33.34 -8.70
CA LYS A 83 26.56 33.00 -7.49
C LYS A 83 27.32 33.26 -6.19
N GLU A 84 28.63 33.41 -6.26
CA GLU A 84 29.48 33.75 -5.10
C GLU A 84 29.46 35.25 -4.75
N ALA A 85 28.50 36.02 -5.27
CA ALA A 85 28.23 37.37 -4.86
C ALA A 85 27.64 37.42 -3.43
N ARG A 86 28.04 38.39 -2.62
CA ARG A 86 27.59 38.54 -1.22
C ARG A 86 26.07 38.62 -1.07
N LEU A 87 25.39 39.27 -2.03
CA LEU A 87 23.93 39.33 -2.03
C LEU A 87 23.32 37.93 -2.22
N TRP A 88 23.89 37.12 -3.12
CA TRP A 88 23.45 35.77 -3.40
C TRP A 88 23.61 34.84 -2.20
N HIS A 89 24.74 34.96 -1.47
CA HIS A 89 24.94 34.23 -0.20
C HIS A 89 23.88 34.57 0.87
N LYS A 90 23.45 35.87 0.92
CA LYS A 90 22.33 36.25 1.81
C LYS A 90 21.01 35.62 1.38
N VAL A 91 20.70 35.59 0.09
CA VAL A 91 19.49 34.98 -0.45
C VAL A 91 19.48 33.48 -0.15
N GLN A 92 20.58 32.77 -0.43
CA GLN A 92 20.72 31.35 -0.14
C GLN A 92 20.51 31.03 1.36
N ARG A 93 21.12 31.87 2.25
CA ARG A 93 20.90 31.72 3.71
C ARG A 93 19.44 31.86 4.07
N TRP A 94 18.74 32.87 3.56
CA TRP A 94 17.33 33.08 3.88
C TRP A 94 16.44 31.98 3.35
N ILE A 95 16.70 31.48 2.15
CA ILE A 95 15.95 30.33 1.61
C ILE A 95 16.09 29.11 2.53
N PHE A 96 17.31 28.79 2.96
CA PHE A 96 17.58 27.68 3.87
C PHE A 96 16.91 27.88 5.23
N VAL A 97 17.08 29.04 5.84
CA VAL A 97 16.57 29.37 7.19
C VAL A 97 15.03 29.34 7.20
N VAL A 98 14.40 29.95 6.20
CA VAL A 98 12.93 29.99 6.11
C VAL A 98 12.38 28.58 5.87
N ALA A 99 12.93 27.82 4.91
CA ALA A 99 12.44 26.48 4.61
C ALA A 99 12.54 25.53 5.83
N ASN A 100 13.70 25.48 6.47
CA ASN A 100 13.92 24.58 7.62
C ASN A 100 13.27 25.12 8.90
N GLY A 101 13.20 26.45 9.08
CA GLY A 101 12.49 27.09 10.19
C GLY A 101 10.99 26.83 10.15
N LEU A 102 10.36 26.95 8.98
CA LEU A 102 8.95 26.60 8.78
C LEU A 102 8.73 25.09 9.01
N ALA A 103 9.59 24.23 8.50
CA ALA A 103 9.50 22.80 8.71
C ALA A 103 9.57 22.44 10.21
N PHE A 104 10.45 23.10 10.97
CA PHE A 104 10.56 22.93 12.41
C PHE A 104 9.28 23.41 13.12
N ALA A 105 8.81 24.63 12.79
CA ALA A 105 7.61 25.21 13.38
C ALA A 105 6.35 24.35 13.13
N ILE A 106 6.17 23.82 11.92
CA ILE A 106 5.06 22.93 11.57
C ILE A 106 5.12 21.64 12.39
N ASN A 107 6.30 21.06 12.62
CA ASN A 107 6.44 19.90 13.50
C ASN A 107 6.07 20.20 14.95
N LEU A 108 6.41 21.39 15.46
CA LEU A 108 6.02 21.82 16.82
C LEU A 108 4.51 22.07 16.91
N ALA A 109 3.91 22.74 15.94
CA ALA A 109 2.45 22.93 15.90
C ALA A 109 1.71 21.60 15.89
N ASP A 110 2.20 20.63 15.13
CA ASP A 110 1.64 19.29 15.06
C ASP A 110 1.77 18.51 16.38
N SER A 111 2.77 18.80 17.20
CA SER A 111 2.88 18.15 18.52
C SER A 111 1.75 18.54 19.47
N VAL A 112 1.19 19.75 19.30
CA VAL A 112 0.01 20.25 20.02
C VAL A 112 -1.28 19.69 19.43
N TYR A 113 -1.34 19.53 18.12
CA TYR A 113 -2.54 19.04 17.41
C TYR A 113 -2.71 17.51 17.49
N TYR A 114 -1.61 16.77 17.64
CA TYR A 114 -1.59 15.30 17.65
C TYR A 114 -2.55 14.62 18.67
N PRO A 115 -2.68 15.09 19.91
CA PRO A 115 -3.61 14.48 20.88
C PRO A 115 -5.07 14.44 20.40
N PHE A 116 -5.47 15.36 19.53
CA PHE A 116 -6.83 15.43 18.99
C PHE A 116 -7.06 14.48 17.82
N THR A 117 -6.02 14.21 17.02
CA THR A 117 -6.13 13.44 15.78
C THR A 117 -5.52 12.05 15.88
N MET A 118 -4.63 11.82 16.86
CA MET A 118 -3.82 10.62 17.04
C MET A 118 -3.01 10.22 15.80
N ARG A 119 -2.79 11.16 14.86
CA ARG A 119 -2.03 10.98 13.62
C ARG A 119 -1.27 12.25 13.26
N ARG A 120 -0.20 12.13 12.46
CA ARG A 120 0.51 13.30 11.91
C ARG A 120 -0.40 14.08 10.97
N THR A 121 -0.31 15.40 11.06
CA THR A 121 -1.07 16.30 10.18
C THR A 121 -0.73 16.05 8.71
N THR A 122 -1.76 15.87 7.91
CA THR A 122 -1.73 15.75 6.46
C THR A 122 -2.50 16.90 5.82
N THR A 123 -2.57 16.92 4.50
CA THR A 123 -3.37 17.95 3.79
C THR A 123 -4.87 17.89 4.07
N SER A 124 -5.37 16.86 4.76
CA SER A 124 -6.76 16.83 5.25
C SER A 124 -7.10 17.97 6.22
N VAL A 125 -6.10 18.45 6.97
CA VAL A 125 -6.26 19.54 7.93
C VAL A 125 -6.90 20.78 7.31
N PHE A 126 -6.60 21.10 6.05
CA PHE A 126 -7.19 22.26 5.39
C PHE A 126 -8.72 22.14 5.22
N ARG A 127 -9.27 20.93 5.08
CA ARG A 127 -10.72 20.68 5.05
C ARG A 127 -11.32 20.63 6.45
N GLU A 128 -10.59 20.15 7.43
CA GLU A 128 -11.05 20.07 8.82
C GLU A 128 -11.39 21.46 9.39
N PHE A 129 -10.70 22.50 8.89
CA PHE A 129 -10.90 23.89 9.30
C PHE A 129 -11.74 24.75 8.32
N ASP A 130 -12.20 24.20 7.20
CA ASP A 130 -12.95 24.97 6.18
C ASP A 130 -14.24 25.63 6.73
N ASN A 131 -14.88 25.03 7.73
CA ASN A 131 -16.10 25.53 8.35
C ASN A 131 -15.89 26.18 9.73
N GLU A 132 -14.64 26.37 10.16
CA GLU A 132 -14.34 26.93 11.48
C GLU A 132 -14.25 28.47 11.44
N ASN A 133 -15.20 29.13 12.07
CA ASN A 133 -15.27 30.61 12.08
C ASN A 133 -14.37 31.27 13.12
N ASN A 134 -13.80 30.50 14.08
CA ASN A 134 -12.98 31.03 15.18
C ASN A 134 -11.52 30.58 15.12
N LEU A 135 -10.97 30.39 13.94
CA LEU A 135 -9.56 29.96 13.76
C LEU A 135 -8.56 30.85 14.51
N GLY A 136 -8.80 32.18 14.50
CA GLY A 136 -7.93 33.13 15.19
C GLY A 136 -7.89 32.92 16.70
N GLY A 137 -9.04 32.66 17.31
CA GLY A 137 -9.14 32.40 18.75
C GLY A 137 -8.50 31.07 19.15
N ILE A 138 -8.75 30.01 18.37
CA ILE A 138 -8.13 28.68 18.57
C ILE A 138 -6.61 28.78 18.45
N PHE A 139 -6.10 29.46 17.43
CA PHE A 139 -4.67 29.64 17.24
C PHE A 139 -4.04 30.45 18.38
N LEU A 140 -4.69 31.54 18.83
CA LEU A 140 -4.17 32.37 19.89
C LEU A 140 -4.13 31.62 21.23
N SER A 141 -5.16 30.87 21.58
CA SER A 141 -5.16 30.04 22.81
C SER A 141 -4.05 28.98 22.74
N ALA A 142 -3.90 28.27 21.61
CA ALA A 142 -2.84 27.29 21.44
C ALA A 142 -1.43 27.90 21.61
N VAL A 143 -1.20 29.10 21.09
CA VAL A 143 0.07 29.86 21.26
C VAL A 143 0.31 30.21 22.73
N LEU A 144 -0.72 30.66 23.45
CA LEU A 144 -0.60 31.03 24.87
C LEU A 144 -0.43 29.81 25.78
N ASP A 145 -1.15 28.73 25.52
CA ASP A 145 -1.09 27.52 26.33
C ASP A 145 0.23 26.75 26.13
N HIS A 146 0.83 26.83 24.91
CA HIS A 146 2.08 26.16 24.55
C HIS A 146 3.23 27.14 24.26
N TRP A 147 3.29 28.26 25.00
CA TRP A 147 4.27 29.34 24.79
C TRP A 147 5.75 28.85 24.78
N VAL A 148 6.06 27.76 25.50
CA VAL A 148 7.41 27.16 25.52
C VAL A 148 7.79 26.63 24.14
N LEU A 149 6.86 25.95 23.43
CA LEU A 149 7.09 25.47 22.06
C LEU A 149 7.23 26.65 21.07
N VAL A 150 6.50 27.73 21.29
CA VAL A 150 6.62 28.95 20.49
C VAL A 150 8.02 29.57 20.66
N LEU A 151 8.49 29.70 21.90
CA LEU A 151 9.86 30.18 22.18
C LEU A 151 10.93 29.26 21.57
N LEU A 152 10.73 27.93 21.64
CA LEU A 152 11.61 26.97 21.01
C LEU A 152 11.65 27.15 19.49
N GLY A 153 10.51 27.40 18.85
CA GLY A 153 10.41 27.69 17.42
C GLY A 153 11.18 28.96 17.01
N VAL A 154 11.00 30.03 17.77
CA VAL A 154 11.71 31.30 17.57
C VAL A 154 13.22 31.11 17.78
N ALA A 155 13.63 30.46 18.86
CA ALA A 155 15.04 30.16 19.13
C ALA A 155 15.68 29.31 18.02
N ALA A 156 14.95 28.31 17.52
CA ALA A 156 15.39 27.47 16.41
C ALA A 156 15.61 28.30 15.12
N PHE A 157 14.72 29.22 14.81
CA PHE A 157 14.87 30.10 13.66
C PHE A 157 16.16 30.96 13.74
N PHE A 158 16.43 31.56 14.89
CA PHE A 158 17.70 32.30 15.10
C PHE A 158 18.90 31.35 15.08
N ALA A 159 18.80 30.18 15.70
CA ALA A 159 19.90 29.22 15.69
C ALA A 159 20.23 28.76 14.25
N LEU A 160 19.23 28.46 13.42
CA LEU A 160 19.43 28.15 12.00
C LEU A 160 20.16 29.30 11.27
N TYR A 161 19.77 30.56 11.54
CA TYR A 161 20.41 31.72 10.92
C TYR A 161 21.89 31.86 11.29
N TYR A 162 22.25 31.62 12.57
CA TYR A 162 23.63 31.75 13.05
C TYR A 162 24.51 30.55 12.74
N LEU A 163 23.91 29.34 12.73
CA LEU A 163 24.64 28.12 12.42
C LEU A 163 24.87 27.89 10.93
N TYR A 164 24.10 28.57 10.07
CA TYR A 164 24.22 28.43 8.61
C TYR A 164 25.62 28.68 8.11
N VAL A 165 26.16 27.79 7.29
CA VAL A 165 27.51 27.81 6.76
C VAL A 165 27.51 28.38 5.34
N SER A 166 27.98 29.56 5.15
CA SER A 166 28.18 30.15 3.81
C SER A 166 29.55 29.77 3.23
N PRO A 167 29.64 29.52 1.90
CA PRO A 167 30.92 29.56 1.20
C PRO A 167 31.63 30.88 1.49
N ARG A 168 32.95 30.85 1.42
CA ARG A 168 33.79 32.06 1.68
C ARG A 168 34.52 32.53 0.44
N THR A 169 34.12 32.09 -0.73
CA THR A 169 34.52 32.56 -2.05
C THR A 169 33.77 33.85 -2.40
N ASP A 170 34.41 34.71 -3.14
CA ASP A 170 33.77 35.88 -3.78
C ASP A 170 33.89 35.71 -5.31
N TYR A 171 32.87 36.09 -6.07
CA TYR A 171 32.91 36.01 -7.54
C TYR A 171 34.11 36.73 -8.16
N ARG A 172 34.66 37.72 -7.45
CA ARG A 172 35.85 38.51 -7.83
C ARG A 172 37.16 37.69 -7.71
N ASP A 173 37.17 36.59 -6.96
CA ASP A 173 38.34 35.73 -6.83
C ASP A 173 38.63 34.93 -8.11
N PHE A 174 37.65 34.83 -9.02
CA PHE A 174 37.75 34.10 -10.27
C PHE A 174 38.18 34.96 -11.46
N LEU A 175 39.47 35.34 -11.48
CA LEU A 175 40.04 36.29 -12.44
C LEU A 175 40.22 35.68 -13.84
N THR A 176 40.55 34.40 -13.94
CA THR A 176 40.86 33.76 -15.22
C THR A 176 39.75 32.82 -15.67
N GLY A 177 39.61 32.61 -17.00
CA GLY A 177 38.67 31.64 -17.57
C GLY A 177 38.91 30.21 -17.06
N ARG A 178 40.17 29.82 -16.82
CA ARG A 178 40.52 28.49 -16.28
C ARG A 178 40.00 28.30 -14.84
N GLN A 179 40.07 29.33 -13.99
CA GLN A 179 39.52 29.29 -12.63
C GLN A 179 37.99 29.16 -12.67
N ARG A 180 37.31 29.93 -13.53
CA ARG A 180 35.85 29.87 -13.73
C ARG A 180 35.41 28.50 -14.21
N LEU A 181 36.12 27.93 -15.19
CA LEU A 181 35.80 26.59 -15.72
C LEU A 181 36.03 25.51 -14.66
N ARG A 182 37.12 25.58 -13.88
CA ARG A 182 37.38 24.62 -12.80
C ARG A 182 36.30 24.69 -11.72
N PHE A 183 35.93 25.89 -11.27
CA PHE A 183 34.86 26.11 -10.32
C PHE A 183 33.52 25.56 -10.84
N ALA A 184 33.17 25.88 -12.08
CA ALA A 184 31.97 25.38 -12.73
C ALA A 184 31.97 23.85 -12.81
N GLY A 185 33.08 23.24 -13.20
CA GLY A 185 33.22 21.77 -13.27
C GLY A 185 33.03 21.07 -11.92
N VAL A 186 33.66 21.59 -10.86
CA VAL A 186 33.53 21.04 -9.50
C VAL A 186 32.08 21.14 -9.01
N ASN A 187 31.46 22.34 -9.19
CA ASN A 187 30.08 22.54 -8.75
C ASN A 187 29.06 21.75 -9.59
N PHE A 188 29.33 21.52 -10.90
CA PHE A 188 28.52 20.67 -11.74
C PHE A 188 28.52 19.22 -11.23
N VAL A 189 29.71 18.68 -10.93
CA VAL A 189 29.82 17.33 -10.36
C VAL A 189 29.13 17.25 -9.00
N ALA A 190 29.32 18.28 -8.14
CA ALA A 190 28.66 18.35 -6.84
C ALA A 190 27.12 18.40 -6.98
N LEU A 191 26.60 19.16 -7.93
CA LEU A 191 25.16 19.24 -8.22
C LEU A 191 24.62 17.90 -8.75
N ALA A 192 25.35 17.23 -9.63
CA ALA A 192 24.98 15.91 -10.13
C ALA A 192 24.91 14.89 -8.99
N LEU A 193 25.91 14.87 -8.09
CA LEU A 193 25.92 14.00 -6.91
C LEU A 193 24.77 14.34 -5.95
N ALA A 194 24.51 15.63 -5.73
CA ALA A 194 23.39 16.09 -4.90
C ALA A 194 22.03 15.70 -5.52
N ALA A 195 21.88 15.75 -6.84
CA ALA A 195 20.68 15.31 -7.55
C ALA A 195 20.45 13.80 -7.37
N VAL A 196 21.49 12.98 -7.56
CA VAL A 196 21.43 11.53 -7.30
C VAL A 196 21.09 11.24 -5.83
N GLY A 197 21.77 11.93 -4.91
CA GLY A 197 21.49 11.83 -3.46
C GLY A 197 20.05 12.24 -3.12
N SER A 198 19.53 13.30 -3.76
CA SER A 198 18.14 13.74 -3.58
C SER A 198 17.15 12.70 -4.08
N VAL A 199 17.36 12.13 -5.27
CA VAL A 199 16.51 11.05 -5.79
C VAL A 199 16.54 9.84 -4.87
N ALA A 200 17.72 9.42 -4.41
CA ALA A 200 17.87 8.32 -3.46
C ALA A 200 17.15 8.61 -2.13
N GLY A 201 17.36 9.80 -1.56
CA GLY A 201 16.75 10.21 -0.29
C GLY A 201 15.23 10.32 -0.37
N ILE A 202 14.70 10.94 -1.43
CA ILE A 202 13.28 11.12 -1.66
C ILE A 202 12.57 9.76 -1.88
N ARG A 203 13.21 8.85 -2.61
CA ARG A 203 12.65 7.52 -2.91
C ARG A 203 12.87 6.50 -1.80
N GLY A 204 13.86 6.71 -0.93
CA GLY A 204 14.28 5.73 0.08
C GLY A 204 15.25 4.68 -0.48
N GLY A 205 15.83 4.89 -1.67
CA GLY A 205 16.84 4.03 -2.28
C GLY A 205 17.04 4.27 -3.77
N LEU A 206 18.10 3.67 -4.35
CA LEU A 206 18.47 3.79 -5.77
C LEU A 206 18.08 2.58 -6.62
N GLN A 207 17.61 1.49 -6.02
CA GLN A 207 17.25 0.26 -6.74
C GLN A 207 16.10 0.52 -7.72
N SER A 208 16.08 -0.16 -8.86
CA SER A 208 15.12 0.07 -9.95
C SER A 208 13.66 -0.17 -9.53
N GLY A 209 13.39 -1.12 -8.65
CA GLY A 209 12.04 -1.43 -8.13
C GLY A 209 11.57 -0.55 -6.97
N VAL A 210 12.40 0.39 -6.46
CA VAL A 210 12.01 1.22 -5.30
C VAL A 210 11.07 2.33 -5.74
N ARG A 211 9.83 2.29 -5.26
CA ARG A 211 8.88 3.41 -5.38
C ARG A 211 9.15 4.46 -4.30
N PRO A 212 8.81 5.75 -4.55
CA PRO A 212 8.92 6.76 -3.52
C PRO A 212 8.18 6.36 -2.24
N ILE A 213 8.83 6.52 -1.09
CA ILE A 213 8.22 6.21 0.21
C ILE A 213 6.96 7.04 0.44
N THR A 214 5.99 6.43 1.09
CA THR A 214 4.69 7.03 1.46
C THR A 214 4.53 7.05 2.98
N VAL A 215 3.50 7.74 3.49
CA VAL A 215 3.23 7.79 4.94
C VAL A 215 3.00 6.39 5.53
N SER A 216 2.38 5.48 4.78
CA SER A 216 2.16 4.09 5.21
C SER A 216 3.45 3.28 5.42
N ASN A 217 4.57 3.66 4.78
CA ASN A 217 5.85 2.97 5.00
C ASN A 217 6.39 3.12 6.43
N ALA A 218 5.85 4.05 7.23
CA ALA A 218 6.25 4.21 8.63
C ALA A 218 5.88 2.98 9.49
N ASP A 219 4.79 2.29 9.16
CA ASP A 219 4.30 1.12 9.91
C ASP A 219 5.33 -0.03 10.01
N GLN A 220 6.29 -0.12 9.08
CA GLN A 220 7.35 -1.13 9.13
C GLN A 220 8.34 -0.96 10.31
N TRP A 221 8.42 0.25 10.90
CA TRP A 221 9.37 0.61 11.95
C TRP A 221 8.79 0.53 13.36
N VAL A 222 7.49 0.26 13.48
CA VAL A 222 6.73 0.33 14.74
C VAL A 222 6.11 -1.01 15.11
N GLU A 223 5.69 -1.13 16.33
CA GLU A 223 4.93 -2.27 16.84
C GLU A 223 3.47 -1.92 17.08
N ARG A 224 3.21 -0.65 17.44
CA ARG A 224 1.87 -0.12 17.65
C ARG A 224 1.56 0.98 16.64
N PRO A 225 0.36 1.03 16.07
CA PRO A 225 0.00 2.04 15.06
C PRO A 225 0.27 3.49 15.50
N LYS A 226 0.02 3.85 16.76
CA LYS A 226 0.29 5.20 17.29
C LYS A 226 1.75 5.64 17.17
N GLU A 227 2.68 4.70 17.17
CA GLU A 227 4.12 4.97 17.09
C GLU A 227 4.57 5.48 15.70
N THR A 228 3.74 5.30 14.66
CA THR A 228 4.02 5.85 13.32
C THR A 228 4.18 7.36 13.35
N ALA A 229 3.49 8.04 14.25
CA ALA A 229 3.64 9.47 14.44
C ALA A 229 5.05 9.89 14.93
N LEU A 230 5.76 9.01 15.63
CA LEU A 230 7.16 9.22 16.02
C LEU A 230 8.15 8.95 14.87
N VAL A 231 7.80 8.07 13.93
CA VAL A 231 8.60 7.79 12.73
C VAL A 231 8.44 8.91 11.71
N LEU A 232 7.23 9.33 11.43
CA LEU A 232 6.91 10.41 10.48
C LEU A 232 7.35 11.78 11.01
N ASN A 233 7.53 12.72 10.10
CA ASN A 233 7.56 14.15 10.38
C ASN A 233 6.47 14.85 9.57
N THR A 234 5.99 15.99 10.05
CA THR A 234 4.83 16.68 9.47
C THR A 234 5.11 17.27 8.09
N PRO A 235 6.29 17.86 7.80
CA PRO A 235 6.64 18.27 6.45
C PRO A 235 6.55 17.15 5.43
N PHE A 236 7.05 15.94 5.77
CA PHE A 236 6.93 14.76 4.91
C PHE A 236 5.46 14.37 4.69
N ALA A 237 4.68 14.27 5.77
CA ALA A 237 3.27 13.88 5.72
C ALA A 237 2.46 14.85 4.84
N LEU A 238 2.66 16.16 5.00
CA LEU A 238 2.04 17.18 4.15
C LEU A 238 2.45 17.04 2.69
N LEU A 239 3.75 17.03 2.38
CA LEU A 239 4.27 16.98 1.01
C LEU A 239 3.80 15.72 0.26
N ARG A 240 3.74 14.58 0.95
CA ARG A 240 3.34 13.30 0.34
C ARG A 240 1.84 13.13 0.15
N THR A 241 1.04 13.98 0.79
CA THR A 241 -0.43 13.94 0.71
C THR A 241 -1.04 15.11 -0.07
N ILE A 242 -0.23 16.03 -0.59
CA ILE A 242 -0.71 17.09 -1.51
C ILE A 242 -1.43 16.45 -2.71
N GLY A 243 -2.66 16.89 -2.96
CA GLY A 243 -3.48 16.41 -4.07
C GLY A 243 -4.00 14.96 -3.92
N LYS A 244 -3.82 14.34 -2.74
CA LYS A 244 -4.25 12.96 -2.45
C LYS A 244 -5.52 12.88 -1.59
N ASN A 245 -6.15 13.99 -1.25
CA ASN A 245 -7.44 14.04 -0.56
C ASN A 245 -8.57 13.80 -1.55
N VAL A 246 -8.74 12.56 -1.98
CA VAL A 246 -9.67 12.16 -3.04
C VAL A 246 -11.00 11.63 -2.52
N PHE A 247 -11.08 11.27 -1.22
CA PHE A 247 -12.31 10.78 -0.63
C PHE A 247 -13.16 11.94 -0.13
N SER A 248 -14.43 11.94 -0.54
CA SER A 248 -15.47 12.87 -0.08
C SER A 248 -16.77 12.11 0.08
N ILE A 249 -17.52 12.42 1.14
CA ILE A 249 -18.80 11.79 1.39
C ILE A 249 -19.81 12.36 0.39
N PRO A 250 -20.42 11.52 -0.49
CA PRO A 250 -21.39 11.99 -1.46
C PRO A 250 -22.75 12.23 -0.78
N ASP A 251 -23.55 13.13 -1.31
CA ASP A 251 -24.89 13.45 -0.82
C ASP A 251 -25.94 12.45 -1.34
N TYR A 252 -25.78 11.16 -0.97
CA TYR A 252 -26.72 10.10 -1.35
C TYR A 252 -27.69 9.75 -0.24
N TYR A 253 -27.31 9.93 1.01
CA TYR A 253 -28.08 9.62 2.22
C TYR A 253 -27.88 10.74 3.24
N ALA A 254 -28.89 11.00 4.05
CA ALA A 254 -28.83 12.04 5.08
C ALA A 254 -27.92 11.66 6.24
N SER A 255 -27.71 10.35 6.48
CA SER A 255 -26.81 9.87 7.53
C SER A 255 -26.30 8.45 7.23
N VAL A 256 -25.26 8.01 7.96
CA VAL A 256 -24.71 6.66 7.86
C VAL A 256 -25.71 5.61 8.34
N GLU A 257 -26.57 5.93 9.32
CA GLU A 257 -27.63 5.04 9.81
C GLU A 257 -28.71 4.80 8.76
N GLU A 258 -28.95 5.79 7.90
CA GLU A 258 -29.88 5.63 6.76
C GLU A 258 -29.27 4.75 5.68
N ALA A 259 -28.01 4.96 5.33
CA ALA A 259 -27.29 4.13 4.38
C ALA A 259 -27.18 2.68 4.88
N ALA A 260 -26.92 2.48 6.18
CA ALA A 260 -26.79 1.17 6.81
C ALA A 260 -28.09 0.32 6.76
N LYS A 261 -29.26 0.94 6.58
CA LYS A 261 -30.52 0.18 6.35
C LYS A 261 -30.53 -0.52 4.99
N VAL A 262 -29.72 -0.05 4.03
CA VAL A 262 -29.59 -0.62 2.69
C VAL A 262 -28.36 -1.50 2.60
N PHE A 263 -27.24 -1.05 3.16
CA PHE A 263 -25.97 -1.78 3.21
C PHE A 263 -25.20 -1.45 4.49
N ASP A 264 -25.05 -2.44 5.37
CA ASP A 264 -24.25 -2.32 6.60
C ASP A 264 -23.00 -3.20 6.46
N PRO A 265 -21.78 -2.61 6.44
CA PRO A 265 -20.54 -3.38 6.39
C PRO A 265 -20.14 -4.00 7.73
N ILE A 266 -20.93 -3.83 8.79
CA ILE A 266 -20.67 -4.43 10.11
C ILE A 266 -21.35 -5.79 10.21
N HIS A 267 -20.57 -6.83 10.11
CA HIS A 267 -21.06 -8.20 10.25
C HIS A 267 -21.20 -8.59 11.72
N PRO A 268 -22.31 -9.25 12.10
CA PRO A 268 -22.49 -9.78 13.45
C PRO A 268 -21.56 -10.97 13.72
N ALA A 269 -21.41 -11.30 15.00
CA ALA A 269 -20.79 -12.57 15.40
C ALA A 269 -21.57 -13.74 14.85
N THR A 270 -20.86 -14.75 14.31
CA THR A 270 -21.52 -16.01 13.90
C THR A 270 -21.98 -16.79 15.14
N LYS A 271 -23.07 -17.53 14.98
CA LYS A 271 -23.57 -18.49 16.00
C LYS A 271 -23.05 -19.89 15.78
N ALA A 272 -22.27 -20.12 14.70
CA ALA A 272 -21.68 -21.43 14.41
C ALA A 272 -20.64 -21.83 15.46
N GLN A 273 -20.46 -23.12 15.65
CA GLN A 273 -19.38 -23.63 16.51
C GLN A 273 -18.02 -23.30 15.91
N PRO A 274 -17.04 -22.85 16.73
CA PRO A 274 -15.71 -22.55 16.25
C PRO A 274 -14.98 -23.76 15.65
N HIS A 275 -14.55 -23.63 14.39
CA HIS A 275 -13.71 -24.58 13.68
C HIS A 275 -12.32 -23.99 13.45
N ARG A 276 -11.32 -24.42 14.22
CA ARG A 276 -9.98 -23.81 14.19
C ARG A 276 -9.07 -24.48 13.16
N LYS A 277 -9.46 -24.42 11.88
CA LYS A 277 -8.60 -24.82 10.77
C LYS A 277 -7.51 -23.78 10.50
N ASN A 278 -6.38 -24.23 9.98
CA ASN A 278 -5.39 -23.31 9.41
C ASN A 278 -5.96 -22.64 8.17
N VAL A 279 -5.45 -21.46 7.86
CA VAL A 279 -5.83 -20.68 6.66
C VAL A 279 -4.58 -20.34 5.86
N VAL A 280 -4.61 -20.64 4.57
CA VAL A 280 -3.53 -20.36 3.61
C VAL A 280 -4.11 -19.59 2.44
N ILE A 281 -3.64 -18.36 2.22
CA ILE A 281 -4.07 -17.52 1.10
C ILE A 281 -2.90 -17.36 0.12
N LEU A 282 -3.11 -17.79 -1.12
CA LEU A 282 -2.20 -17.58 -2.23
C LEU A 282 -2.72 -16.42 -3.07
N ILE A 283 -2.04 -15.27 -3.00
CA ILE A 283 -2.31 -14.10 -3.85
C ILE A 283 -1.30 -14.17 -5.00
N VAL A 284 -1.78 -14.54 -6.18
CA VAL A 284 -0.93 -14.81 -7.34
C VAL A 284 -0.89 -13.56 -8.23
N GLU A 285 0.29 -13.01 -8.42
CA GLU A 285 0.55 -11.79 -9.20
C GLU A 285 -0.01 -11.91 -10.62
N SER A 286 -0.87 -10.96 -11.00
CA SER A 286 -1.38 -10.80 -12.36
C SER A 286 -2.07 -12.05 -12.97
N PHE A 287 -2.61 -12.95 -12.13
CA PHE A 287 -3.12 -14.26 -12.53
C PHE A 287 -4.60 -14.21 -12.94
N GLY A 288 -4.88 -13.53 -14.07
CA GLY A 288 -6.24 -13.35 -14.58
C GLY A 288 -6.98 -14.67 -14.87
N ARG A 289 -8.30 -14.62 -14.73
CA ARG A 289 -9.19 -15.77 -14.99
C ARG A 289 -9.06 -16.30 -16.43
N GLU A 290 -8.73 -15.43 -17.40
CA GLU A 290 -8.52 -15.80 -18.79
C GLU A 290 -7.53 -16.95 -18.96
N TYR A 291 -6.45 -16.97 -18.19
CA TYR A 291 -5.37 -17.96 -18.33
C TYR A 291 -5.75 -19.38 -17.88
N ILE A 292 -6.90 -19.54 -17.21
CA ILE A 292 -7.32 -20.78 -16.57
C ILE A 292 -8.30 -21.54 -17.49
N GLY A 293 -7.86 -22.68 -18.02
CA GLY A 293 -8.65 -23.48 -18.99
C GLY A 293 -9.97 -23.97 -18.41
N ALA A 294 -9.98 -24.38 -17.15
CA ALA A 294 -11.19 -24.89 -16.48
C ALA A 294 -12.35 -23.87 -16.43
N PHE A 295 -12.06 -22.58 -16.47
CA PHE A 295 -13.05 -21.50 -16.49
C PHE A 295 -13.49 -21.06 -17.89
N ASN A 296 -12.81 -21.52 -18.96
CA ASN A 296 -12.92 -20.99 -20.31
C ASN A 296 -13.17 -22.06 -21.37
N LYS A 297 -13.98 -23.05 -21.03
CA LYS A 297 -14.30 -24.19 -21.90
C LYS A 297 -15.05 -23.79 -23.17
N ASP A 298 -15.62 -22.59 -23.21
CA ASP A 298 -16.37 -22.02 -24.33
C ASP A 298 -15.51 -21.22 -25.30
N LEU A 299 -14.32 -20.76 -24.87
CA LEU A 299 -13.45 -19.98 -25.74
C LEU A 299 -12.89 -20.79 -26.91
N GLU A 300 -12.61 -20.11 -28.03
CA GLU A 300 -12.09 -20.70 -29.27
C GLU A 300 -12.92 -21.87 -29.81
N GLY A 301 -14.24 -21.82 -29.59
CA GLY A 301 -15.14 -22.92 -29.98
C GLY A 301 -14.90 -24.23 -29.19
N GLY A 302 -14.51 -24.12 -27.94
CA GLY A 302 -14.26 -25.24 -27.04
C GLY A 302 -12.85 -25.85 -27.14
N ARG A 303 -11.93 -25.22 -27.85
CA ARG A 303 -10.53 -25.69 -28.03
C ARG A 303 -9.55 -25.08 -27.06
N TYR A 304 -9.91 -23.98 -26.42
CA TYR A 304 -9.04 -23.26 -25.48
C TYR A 304 -8.72 -24.11 -24.27
N LYS A 305 -7.42 -24.26 -23.96
CA LYS A 305 -6.93 -25.07 -22.83
C LYS A 305 -6.35 -24.25 -21.70
N GLY A 306 -6.14 -22.94 -21.92
CA GLY A 306 -5.44 -22.08 -20.96
C GLY A 306 -3.97 -22.45 -20.78
N TYR A 307 -3.40 -21.93 -19.70
CA TYR A 307 -1.96 -22.06 -19.41
C TYR A 307 -1.68 -22.70 -18.05
N THR A 308 -2.71 -23.24 -17.34
CA THR A 308 -2.68 -23.56 -15.91
C THR A 308 -3.15 -24.98 -15.58
N PRO A 309 -2.50 -26.03 -16.13
CA PRO A 309 -2.94 -27.41 -15.94
C PRO A 309 -2.93 -27.87 -14.47
N ASN A 310 -2.07 -27.34 -13.59
CA ASN A 310 -2.05 -27.69 -12.17
C ASN A 310 -3.20 -27.01 -11.42
N VAL A 311 -3.49 -25.74 -11.71
CA VAL A 311 -4.63 -25.02 -11.14
C VAL A 311 -5.95 -25.61 -11.65
N ASP A 312 -6.04 -26.04 -12.90
CA ASP A 312 -7.22 -26.75 -13.44
C ASP A 312 -7.51 -28.04 -12.65
N GLN A 313 -6.48 -28.82 -12.28
CA GLN A 313 -6.64 -29.99 -11.42
C GLN A 313 -7.05 -29.63 -9.99
N LEU A 314 -6.60 -28.49 -9.47
CA LEU A 314 -7.02 -27.99 -8.16
C LEU A 314 -8.49 -27.57 -8.19
N ILE A 315 -8.94 -26.87 -9.24
CA ILE A 315 -10.32 -26.44 -9.45
C ILE A 315 -11.28 -27.61 -9.41
N ALA A 316 -10.91 -28.75 -10.00
CA ALA A 316 -11.76 -29.96 -9.97
C ALA A 316 -12.07 -30.48 -8.57
N LYS A 317 -11.30 -30.07 -7.55
CA LYS A 317 -11.44 -30.45 -6.14
C LYS A 317 -11.85 -29.30 -5.24
N SER A 318 -12.17 -28.13 -5.80
CA SER A 318 -12.38 -26.87 -5.08
C SER A 318 -13.79 -26.34 -5.27
N CYS A 319 -14.23 -25.50 -4.34
CA CYS A 319 -15.37 -24.62 -4.54
C CYS A 319 -14.91 -23.40 -5.34
N VAL A 320 -15.56 -23.14 -6.48
CA VAL A 320 -15.24 -22.06 -7.41
C VAL A 320 -16.49 -21.36 -7.90
N PHE A 321 -16.35 -20.20 -8.54
CA PHE A 321 -17.46 -19.32 -8.91
C PHE A 321 -17.42 -19.02 -10.41
N GLU A 322 -18.61 -19.05 -11.06
CA GLU A 322 -18.76 -18.71 -12.47
C GLU A 322 -18.35 -17.25 -12.72
N TYR A 323 -18.82 -16.36 -11.84
CA TYR A 323 -18.53 -14.94 -11.89
C TYR A 323 -17.67 -14.56 -10.69
N SER A 324 -16.39 -14.23 -10.93
CA SER A 324 -15.48 -13.81 -9.86
C SER A 324 -14.58 -12.68 -10.32
N PHE A 325 -14.43 -11.64 -9.47
CA PHE A 325 -13.83 -10.37 -9.84
C PHE A 325 -12.80 -9.88 -8.82
N ALA A 326 -11.77 -9.19 -9.33
CA ALA A 326 -10.90 -8.34 -8.54
C ALA A 326 -11.62 -7.03 -8.17
N ASN A 327 -11.16 -6.37 -7.11
CA ASN A 327 -11.69 -5.07 -6.70
C ASN A 327 -10.76 -3.91 -7.09
N GLY A 328 -9.71 -4.17 -7.86
CA GLY A 328 -8.77 -3.17 -8.38
C GLY A 328 -7.91 -3.72 -9.51
N HIS A 329 -7.06 -2.85 -10.09
CA HIS A 329 -6.18 -3.19 -11.22
C HIS A 329 -4.69 -3.20 -10.86
N LYS A 330 -4.33 -3.05 -9.58
CA LYS A 330 -2.94 -2.96 -9.11
C LYS A 330 -2.76 -3.82 -7.87
N SER A 331 -1.55 -4.32 -7.68
CA SER A 331 -1.21 -5.13 -6.49
C SER A 331 -1.49 -4.40 -5.17
N ILE A 332 -1.36 -3.05 -5.16
CA ILE A 332 -1.67 -2.23 -4.00
C ILE A 332 -3.17 -2.16 -3.69
N ASP A 333 -4.05 -2.49 -4.64
CA ASP A 333 -5.50 -2.58 -4.48
C ASP A 333 -5.90 -4.00 -4.03
N GLY A 334 -5.24 -5.01 -4.61
CA GLY A 334 -5.56 -6.41 -4.36
C GLY A 334 -5.30 -6.86 -2.92
N MET A 335 -4.19 -6.42 -2.31
CA MET A 335 -3.88 -6.79 -0.93
C MET A 335 -4.93 -6.32 0.09
N PRO A 336 -5.38 -5.04 0.11
CA PRO A 336 -6.47 -4.61 0.98
C PRO A 336 -7.79 -5.32 0.69
N SER A 337 -8.08 -5.58 -0.58
CA SER A 337 -9.32 -6.26 -0.98
C SER A 337 -9.35 -7.69 -0.42
N VAL A 338 -8.29 -8.46 -0.63
CA VAL A 338 -8.19 -9.85 -0.17
C VAL A 338 -8.09 -9.96 1.35
N LEU A 339 -7.25 -9.13 1.98
CA LEU A 339 -6.87 -9.32 3.38
C LEU A 339 -7.66 -8.46 4.37
N CYS A 340 -8.28 -7.35 3.91
CA CYS A 340 -9.06 -6.45 4.77
C CYS A 340 -10.52 -6.30 4.33
N SER A 341 -10.92 -6.92 3.21
CA SER A 341 -12.29 -6.75 2.66
C SER A 341 -12.65 -5.29 2.38
N ILE A 342 -11.69 -4.49 1.92
CA ILE A 342 -11.87 -3.09 1.56
C ILE A 342 -11.66 -2.96 0.05
N PRO A 343 -12.70 -2.60 -0.74
CA PRO A 343 -12.56 -2.41 -2.18
C PRO A 343 -11.74 -1.16 -2.50
N MET A 344 -11.26 -1.06 -3.74
CA MET A 344 -10.63 0.17 -4.24
C MET A 344 -11.68 1.03 -4.95
N PHE A 345 -11.93 2.22 -4.43
CA PHE A 345 -12.71 3.26 -5.10
C PHE A 345 -11.88 4.54 -5.22
N VAL A 346 -11.96 5.19 -6.39
CA VAL A 346 -11.31 6.45 -6.77
C VAL A 346 -9.78 6.34 -6.82
N GLU A 347 -9.12 6.07 -5.71
CA GLU A 347 -7.66 5.92 -5.57
C GLU A 347 -7.33 4.81 -4.54
N PRO A 348 -6.20 4.12 -4.70
CA PRO A 348 -5.72 3.20 -3.67
C PRO A 348 -5.54 3.92 -2.33
N PHE A 349 -6.38 3.63 -1.33
CA PHE A 349 -6.38 4.38 -0.07
C PHE A 349 -5.03 4.34 0.66
N ILE A 350 -4.23 3.29 0.46
CA ILE A 350 -2.88 3.16 1.03
C ILE A 350 -1.93 4.28 0.52
N LEU A 351 -2.19 4.85 -0.66
CA LEU A 351 -1.41 5.95 -1.23
C LEU A 351 -1.93 7.34 -0.82
N THR A 352 -3.00 7.41 -0.06
CA THR A 352 -3.69 8.63 0.38
C THR A 352 -3.49 8.87 1.88
N PRO A 353 -3.93 10.00 2.44
CA PRO A 353 -3.97 10.21 3.90
C PRO A 353 -4.73 9.12 4.66
N ALA A 354 -5.75 8.49 4.05
CA ALA A 354 -6.52 7.41 4.65
C ALA A 354 -5.68 6.14 4.94
N SER A 355 -4.46 6.04 4.42
CA SER A 355 -3.50 5.01 4.81
C SER A 355 -3.15 5.04 6.31
N MET A 356 -3.33 6.21 6.95
CA MET A 356 -3.11 6.40 8.38
C MET A 356 -4.31 5.99 9.23
N ASN A 357 -5.47 5.76 8.64
CA ASN A 357 -6.65 5.28 9.32
C ASN A 357 -6.39 3.95 10.03
N THR A 358 -7.18 3.67 11.05
CA THR A 358 -7.13 2.38 11.75
C THR A 358 -8.05 1.39 11.05
N TYR A 359 -7.49 0.29 10.56
CA TYR A 359 -8.23 -0.82 9.96
C TYR A 359 -7.64 -2.15 10.39
N THR A 360 -8.43 -3.19 10.30
CA THR A 360 -8.03 -4.53 10.73
C THR A 360 -8.24 -5.50 9.57
N GLY A 361 -7.23 -6.30 9.27
CA GLY A 361 -7.34 -7.39 8.30
C GLY A 361 -7.63 -8.74 8.95
N LEU A 362 -7.89 -9.74 8.11
CA LEU A 362 -8.08 -11.13 8.52
C LEU A 362 -6.96 -11.62 9.46
N PRO A 363 -5.65 -11.35 9.21
CA PRO A 363 -4.60 -11.80 10.12
C PRO A 363 -4.73 -11.19 11.51
N GLY A 364 -5.12 -9.91 11.63
CA GLY A 364 -5.30 -9.26 12.93
C GLY A 364 -6.50 -9.77 13.70
N LEU A 365 -7.60 -10.10 13.00
CA LEU A 365 -8.78 -10.74 13.61
C LEU A 365 -8.42 -12.12 14.13
N LEU A 366 -7.76 -12.95 13.32
CA LEU A 366 -7.38 -14.30 13.68
C LEU A 366 -6.26 -14.34 14.73
N ALA A 367 -5.27 -13.41 14.69
CA ALA A 367 -4.24 -13.32 15.72
C ALA A 367 -4.83 -13.05 17.12
N ARG A 368 -5.84 -12.17 17.21
CA ARG A 368 -6.61 -11.94 18.46
C ARG A 368 -7.45 -13.16 18.87
N TRP A 369 -7.72 -14.05 17.94
CA TRP A 369 -8.43 -15.30 18.17
C TRP A 369 -7.48 -16.50 18.43
N GLY A 370 -6.16 -16.23 18.57
CA GLY A 370 -5.14 -17.20 18.98
C GLY A 370 -4.38 -17.87 17.83
N TYR A 371 -4.50 -17.38 16.60
CA TYR A 371 -3.73 -17.87 15.45
C TYR A 371 -2.30 -17.32 15.46
N ASP A 372 -1.36 -18.13 15.02
CA ASP A 372 -0.06 -17.67 14.57
C ASP A 372 -0.17 -17.14 13.14
N THR A 373 0.47 -15.99 12.81
CA THR A 373 0.24 -15.34 11.52
C THR A 373 1.55 -14.92 10.85
N ALA A 374 1.66 -15.19 9.54
CA ALA A 374 2.84 -14.83 8.75
C ALA A 374 2.49 -14.44 7.31
N PHE A 375 3.16 -13.40 6.81
CA PHE A 375 3.09 -12.96 5.42
C PHE A 375 4.40 -13.28 4.69
N PHE A 376 4.29 -13.76 3.46
CA PHE A 376 5.40 -14.17 2.62
C PHE A 376 5.39 -13.43 1.29
N HIS A 377 6.56 -12.87 0.91
CA HIS A 377 6.72 -12.19 -0.38
C HIS A 377 8.17 -12.25 -0.83
N GLY A 378 8.44 -12.89 -1.94
CA GLY A 378 9.80 -13.15 -2.43
C GLY A 378 10.67 -11.93 -2.71
N ALA A 379 10.10 -10.72 -2.73
CA ALA A 379 10.81 -9.47 -2.91
C ALA A 379 11.55 -9.00 -1.64
N ASN A 380 12.33 -7.92 -1.78
CA ASN A 380 12.95 -7.25 -0.63
C ASN A 380 11.88 -6.81 0.38
N ARG A 381 12.17 -6.93 1.67
CA ARG A 381 11.21 -6.65 2.77
C ARG A 381 10.49 -5.31 2.66
N GLY A 382 11.17 -4.26 2.20
CA GLY A 382 10.59 -2.93 2.03
C GLY A 382 9.88 -2.70 0.70
N SER A 383 9.87 -3.70 -0.21
CA SER A 383 9.30 -3.55 -1.55
C SER A 383 7.81 -3.20 -1.49
N MET A 384 7.40 -2.23 -2.29
CA MET A 384 6.02 -1.74 -2.46
C MET A 384 5.24 -1.42 -1.17
N GLY A 385 5.92 -1.32 0.00
CA GLY A 385 5.29 -1.07 1.29
C GLY A 385 4.57 -2.28 1.91
N PHE A 386 4.74 -3.47 1.37
CA PHE A 386 4.03 -4.68 1.82
C PHE A 386 4.36 -5.08 3.26
N LEU A 387 5.61 -4.89 3.71
CA LEU A 387 5.97 -5.12 5.11
C LEU A 387 5.17 -4.19 6.06
N ALA A 388 5.07 -2.89 5.70
CA ALA A 388 4.34 -1.92 6.50
C ALA A 388 2.85 -2.29 6.56
N PHE A 389 2.25 -2.60 5.42
CA PHE A 389 0.86 -3.01 5.32
C PHE A 389 0.60 -4.31 6.09
N ALA A 390 1.42 -5.34 5.90
CA ALA A 390 1.25 -6.63 6.58
C ALA A 390 1.30 -6.49 8.10
N LYS A 391 2.22 -5.69 8.64
CA LYS A 391 2.28 -5.39 10.08
C LYS A 391 1.03 -4.64 10.56
N LYS A 392 0.61 -3.60 9.83
CA LYS A 392 -0.55 -2.79 10.19
C LYS A 392 -1.82 -3.61 10.29
N ILE A 393 -2.04 -4.56 9.38
CA ILE A 393 -3.22 -5.41 9.37
C ILE A 393 -3.14 -6.61 10.32
N GLY A 394 -2.00 -6.81 11.01
CA GLY A 394 -1.87 -7.73 12.14
C GLY A 394 -1.11 -9.02 11.89
N PHE A 395 -0.31 -9.14 10.82
CA PHE A 395 0.66 -10.24 10.71
C PHE A 395 1.78 -10.09 11.74
N LYS A 396 2.06 -11.15 12.49
CA LYS A 396 3.16 -11.19 13.46
C LYS A 396 4.52 -11.30 12.79
N ASN A 397 4.61 -12.13 11.75
CA ASN A 397 5.83 -12.42 11.02
C ASN A 397 5.71 -11.98 9.57
N TYR A 398 6.84 -11.59 8.97
CA TYR A 398 6.98 -11.28 7.56
C TYR A 398 8.28 -11.90 7.05
N TYR A 399 8.18 -12.71 5.99
CA TYR A 399 9.29 -13.38 5.35
C TYR A 399 9.48 -12.85 3.93
N GLY A 400 10.63 -12.24 3.68
CA GLY A 400 11.02 -11.70 2.38
C GLY A 400 12.27 -12.37 1.82
N ARG A 401 12.84 -11.77 0.75
CA ARG A 401 14.08 -12.23 0.12
C ARG A 401 15.22 -12.42 1.12
N GLN A 402 15.39 -11.48 2.06
CA GLN A 402 16.48 -11.53 3.03
C GLN A 402 16.35 -12.74 3.98
N ASP A 403 15.12 -13.11 4.33
CA ASP A 403 14.87 -14.27 5.19
C ASP A 403 15.09 -15.58 4.43
N TYR A 404 14.69 -15.60 3.16
CA TYR A 404 14.99 -16.72 2.26
C TYR A 404 16.50 -16.91 2.10
N ALA A 405 17.23 -15.83 1.80
CA ALA A 405 18.66 -15.88 1.60
C ALA A 405 19.47 -16.28 2.85
N ALA A 406 18.92 -15.98 4.02
CA ALA A 406 19.53 -16.35 5.30
C ALA A 406 19.29 -17.82 5.69
N ASP A 407 18.38 -18.54 5.05
CA ASP A 407 18.07 -19.93 5.35
C ASP A 407 18.97 -20.87 4.51
N PRO A 408 19.93 -21.60 5.12
CA PRO A 408 20.91 -22.41 4.37
C PRO A 408 20.30 -23.62 3.64
N ARG A 409 19.03 -23.93 3.87
CA ARG A 409 18.30 -25.02 3.19
C ARG A 409 17.93 -24.69 1.76
N PHE A 410 18.03 -23.42 1.36
CA PHE A 410 17.59 -22.90 0.05
C PHE A 410 18.72 -22.25 -0.72
N GLY A 411 18.48 -21.92 -2.00
CA GLY A 411 19.52 -21.45 -2.91
C GLY A 411 20.04 -20.03 -2.63
N GLY A 412 19.41 -19.29 -1.72
CA GLY A 412 19.78 -17.93 -1.41
C GLY A 412 19.58 -16.97 -2.58
N ASP A 413 20.48 -16.02 -2.76
CA ASP A 413 20.41 -15.04 -3.85
C ASP A 413 20.62 -15.64 -5.26
N LYS A 414 20.97 -16.93 -5.38
CA LYS A 414 21.02 -17.61 -6.70
C LYS A 414 19.63 -17.76 -7.31
N ASP A 415 18.61 -17.81 -6.47
CA ASP A 415 17.21 -17.94 -6.87
C ASP A 415 16.53 -16.58 -7.11
N PHE A 416 17.28 -15.47 -7.07
CA PHE A 416 16.78 -14.13 -7.38
C PHE A 416 16.62 -13.93 -8.89
N ASP A 417 15.47 -13.44 -9.31
CA ASP A 417 15.09 -13.23 -10.71
C ASP A 417 15.85 -12.07 -11.40
N GLY A 418 16.64 -11.30 -10.64
CA GLY A 418 17.35 -10.12 -11.13
C GLY A 418 16.55 -8.83 -11.14
N ASN A 419 15.25 -8.87 -10.87
CA ASN A 419 14.33 -7.73 -10.94
C ASN A 419 13.54 -7.51 -9.65
N TRP A 420 12.66 -8.44 -9.28
CA TRP A 420 11.67 -8.27 -8.23
C TRP A 420 11.96 -9.09 -6.98
N GLY A 421 12.21 -10.40 -7.13
CA GLY A 421 12.31 -11.26 -5.97
C GLY A 421 12.87 -12.66 -6.27
N ILE A 422 12.76 -13.53 -5.29
CA ILE A 422 13.04 -14.95 -5.44
C ILE A 422 11.99 -15.57 -6.35
N TRP A 423 12.39 -16.42 -7.27
CA TRP A 423 11.50 -17.17 -8.15
C TRP A 423 10.41 -17.89 -7.35
N ASP A 424 9.18 -17.94 -7.87
CA ASP A 424 8.02 -18.47 -7.15
C ASP A 424 8.21 -19.95 -6.75
N GLU A 425 8.81 -20.81 -7.58
CA GLU A 425 8.96 -22.22 -7.23
C GLU A 425 9.80 -22.42 -5.96
N PRO A 426 11.08 -21.97 -5.87
CA PRO A 426 11.87 -22.13 -4.65
C PRO A 426 11.27 -21.36 -3.48
N PHE A 427 10.66 -20.18 -3.69
CA PHE A 427 10.07 -19.42 -2.62
C PHE A 427 8.80 -20.09 -2.04
N MET A 428 8.00 -20.76 -2.86
CA MET A 428 6.86 -21.56 -2.39
C MET A 428 7.29 -22.82 -1.62
N GLN A 429 8.46 -23.43 -1.93
CA GLN A 429 9.01 -24.50 -1.12
C GLN A 429 9.49 -23.99 0.25
N TYR A 430 10.12 -22.81 0.29
CA TYR A 430 10.46 -22.13 1.54
C TYR A 430 9.19 -21.81 2.36
N TYR A 431 8.15 -21.29 1.73
CA TYR A 431 6.84 -21.04 2.35
C TYR A 431 6.28 -22.29 3.00
N CYS A 432 6.22 -23.40 2.26
CA CYS A 432 5.74 -24.68 2.79
C CYS A 432 6.53 -25.15 4.01
N THR A 433 7.87 -25.00 3.96
CA THR A 433 8.77 -25.37 5.05
C THR A 433 8.52 -24.51 6.29
N LYS A 434 8.40 -23.19 6.12
CA LYS A 434 8.13 -22.26 7.23
C LYS A 434 6.78 -22.47 7.87
N MET A 435 5.75 -22.81 7.11
CA MET A 435 4.44 -23.20 7.68
C MET A 435 4.55 -24.44 8.56
N GLY A 436 5.42 -25.40 8.21
CA GLY A 436 5.69 -26.57 9.06
C GLY A 436 6.31 -26.26 10.42
N GLU A 437 6.96 -25.08 10.53
CA GLU A 437 7.58 -24.58 11.77
C GLU A 437 6.60 -23.75 12.63
N MET A 438 5.41 -23.39 12.10
CA MET A 438 4.43 -22.55 12.80
C MET A 438 3.56 -23.32 13.76
N LYS A 439 3.09 -22.63 14.80
CA LYS A 439 2.11 -23.16 15.74
C LYS A 439 0.72 -23.16 15.12
N GLN A 440 0.03 -24.30 15.14
CA GLN A 440 -1.39 -24.38 14.73
C GLN A 440 -2.33 -23.90 15.85
N PRO A 441 -3.48 -23.28 15.52
CA PRO A 441 -3.84 -22.90 14.17
C PRO A 441 -3.02 -21.71 13.68
N PHE A 442 -2.69 -21.69 12.38
CA PHE A 442 -1.99 -20.58 11.74
C PHE A 442 -2.82 -19.97 10.60
N MET A 443 -2.56 -18.72 10.31
CA MET A 443 -3.03 -18.03 9.10
C MET A 443 -1.83 -17.46 8.37
N THR A 444 -1.66 -17.85 7.11
CA THR A 444 -0.58 -17.34 6.27
C THR A 444 -1.10 -16.80 4.96
N ALA A 445 -0.39 -15.82 4.41
CA ALA A 445 -0.60 -15.38 3.03
C ALA A 445 0.75 -15.30 2.30
N ILE A 446 0.76 -15.73 1.05
CA ILE A 446 1.89 -15.53 0.14
C ILE A 446 1.45 -14.63 -1.02
N PHE A 447 2.32 -13.70 -1.40
CA PHE A 447 2.18 -12.89 -2.60
C PHE A 447 3.32 -13.22 -3.56
N THR A 448 3.01 -13.72 -4.75
CA THR A 448 4.00 -14.17 -5.74
C THR A 448 4.62 -13.01 -6.53
N VAL A 449 5.67 -13.27 -7.32
CA VAL A 449 6.39 -12.22 -8.06
C VAL A 449 6.68 -12.58 -9.53
N SER A 450 6.70 -13.86 -9.90
CA SER A 450 7.32 -14.33 -11.17
C SER A 450 6.51 -13.98 -12.42
N SER A 451 5.22 -13.63 -12.29
CA SER A 451 4.39 -13.18 -13.42
C SER A 451 4.35 -11.66 -13.59
N HIS A 452 5.19 -10.91 -12.86
CA HIS A 452 5.32 -9.46 -13.01
C HIS A 452 6.21 -9.10 -14.24
N HIS A 453 5.94 -7.92 -14.85
CA HIS A 453 6.86 -7.33 -15.86
C HIS A 453 8.31 -7.24 -15.31
N PRO A 454 9.34 -7.58 -16.08
CA PRO A 454 9.44 -7.71 -17.54
C PRO A 454 9.15 -9.11 -18.12
N PHE A 455 8.36 -9.94 -17.44
CA PHE A 455 7.90 -11.25 -17.91
C PHE A 455 9.06 -12.20 -18.27
N VAL A 456 9.91 -12.45 -17.29
CA VAL A 456 11.03 -13.40 -17.40
C VAL A 456 10.72 -14.68 -16.61
N ILE A 457 11.36 -15.79 -16.98
CA ILE A 457 11.30 -17.07 -16.28
C ILE A 457 12.72 -17.61 -16.07
N PRO A 458 12.96 -18.54 -15.13
CA PRO A 458 14.26 -19.14 -14.92
C PRO A 458 14.80 -19.80 -16.20
N LYS A 459 16.13 -19.79 -16.37
CA LYS A 459 16.79 -20.24 -17.60
C LYS A 459 16.47 -21.69 -17.96
N GLU A 460 16.37 -22.55 -16.96
CA GLU A 460 16.05 -23.97 -17.07
C GLU A 460 14.65 -24.25 -17.63
N TYR A 461 13.72 -23.31 -17.45
CA TYR A 461 12.35 -23.44 -17.94
C TYR A 461 12.11 -22.81 -19.31
N LYS A 462 13.09 -22.10 -19.90
CA LYS A 462 12.91 -21.41 -21.21
C LYS A 462 12.62 -22.36 -22.37
N THR A 463 13.13 -23.59 -22.31
CA THR A 463 12.87 -24.62 -23.34
C THR A 463 11.52 -25.32 -23.12
N VAL A 464 11.01 -25.34 -21.88
CA VAL A 464 9.74 -25.96 -21.49
C VAL A 464 8.57 -25.00 -21.71
N TYR A 465 8.71 -23.76 -21.25
CA TYR A 465 7.67 -22.72 -21.36
C TYR A 465 8.11 -21.67 -22.39
N LYS A 466 7.91 -22.03 -23.67
CA LYS A 466 8.24 -21.14 -24.78
C LYS A 466 7.36 -19.89 -24.76
N GLU A 467 7.86 -18.81 -25.32
CA GLU A 467 7.10 -17.59 -25.55
C GLU A 467 6.13 -17.83 -26.72
N GLU A 468 4.85 -17.97 -26.39
CA GLU A 468 3.75 -18.15 -27.33
C GLU A 468 2.62 -17.22 -26.89
N GLY A 469 2.09 -16.41 -27.84
CA GLY A 469 1.08 -15.38 -27.52
C GLY A 469 1.66 -14.19 -26.76
N LEU A 470 0.99 -13.75 -25.69
CA LEU A 470 1.44 -12.61 -24.88
C LEU A 470 2.67 -12.97 -24.00
N PRO A 471 3.57 -12.00 -23.76
CA PRO A 471 4.78 -12.23 -22.95
C PRO A 471 4.53 -12.82 -21.56
N ILE A 472 3.37 -12.51 -20.97
CA ILE A 472 2.99 -13.00 -19.63
C ILE A 472 2.69 -14.51 -19.61
N HIS A 473 2.26 -15.12 -20.73
CA HIS A 473 1.78 -16.52 -20.77
C HIS A 473 2.84 -17.53 -20.30
N LYS A 474 4.12 -17.33 -20.68
CA LYS A 474 5.22 -18.20 -20.18
C LYS A 474 5.39 -18.09 -18.67
N CYS A 475 5.18 -16.88 -18.11
CA CYS A 475 5.27 -16.65 -16.66
C CYS A 475 4.11 -17.31 -15.93
N ILE A 476 2.89 -17.23 -16.49
CA ILE A 476 1.71 -17.93 -15.96
C ILE A 476 1.92 -19.44 -15.91
N ARG A 477 2.49 -20.04 -16.99
CA ARG A 477 2.84 -21.48 -17.01
C ARG A 477 3.86 -21.84 -15.94
N TYR A 478 4.86 -20.99 -15.73
CA TYR A 478 5.86 -21.20 -14.68
C TYR A 478 5.26 -21.05 -13.27
N THR A 479 4.44 -20.05 -13.04
CA THR A 479 3.76 -19.85 -11.73
C THR A 479 2.77 -20.98 -11.46
N ASP A 480 2.04 -21.48 -12.47
CA ASP A 480 1.20 -22.69 -12.34
C ASP A 480 2.02 -23.91 -11.94
N HIS A 481 3.20 -24.09 -12.54
CA HIS A 481 4.13 -25.15 -12.13
C HIS A 481 4.56 -24.99 -10.67
N ALA A 482 4.93 -23.79 -10.25
CA ALA A 482 5.30 -23.50 -8.86
C ALA A 482 4.17 -23.82 -7.88
N ILE A 483 2.92 -23.46 -8.22
CA ILE A 483 1.70 -23.81 -7.45
C ILE A 483 1.54 -25.33 -7.37
N GLY A 484 1.70 -26.05 -8.48
CA GLY A 484 1.64 -27.53 -8.49
C GLY A 484 2.67 -28.15 -7.56
N ARG A 485 3.92 -27.66 -7.62
CA ARG A 485 5.01 -28.09 -6.72
C ARG A 485 4.72 -27.79 -5.26
N PHE A 486 4.15 -26.63 -4.97
CA PHE A 486 3.72 -26.26 -3.62
C PHE A 486 2.69 -27.26 -3.07
N PHE A 487 1.61 -27.54 -3.79
CA PHE A 487 0.59 -28.48 -3.33
C PHE A 487 1.12 -29.92 -3.21
N ALA A 488 2.06 -30.33 -4.07
CA ALA A 488 2.72 -31.62 -3.95
C ALA A 488 3.56 -31.76 -2.66
N SER A 489 4.20 -30.67 -2.20
CA SER A 489 4.95 -30.62 -0.94
C SER A 489 4.02 -30.45 0.27
N ALA A 490 3.04 -29.55 0.17
CA ALA A 490 2.07 -29.26 1.22
C ALA A 490 1.22 -30.50 1.58
N SER A 491 0.82 -31.31 0.58
CA SER A 491 0.00 -32.51 0.80
C SER A 491 0.67 -33.58 1.68
N LYS A 492 1.98 -33.51 1.84
CA LYS A 492 2.76 -34.41 2.71
C LYS A 492 2.86 -33.91 4.16
N GLN A 493 2.39 -32.69 4.43
CA GLN A 493 2.53 -32.05 5.74
C GLN A 493 1.39 -32.44 6.68
N PRO A 494 1.65 -32.60 7.99
CA PRO A 494 0.63 -32.98 8.97
C PRO A 494 -0.54 -31.98 9.06
N TRP A 495 -0.29 -30.69 8.80
CA TRP A 495 -1.27 -29.63 8.88
C TRP A 495 -2.21 -29.57 7.66
N PHE A 496 -1.86 -30.21 6.54
CA PHE A 496 -2.54 -30.07 5.25
C PHE A 496 -4.05 -30.34 5.32
N LYS A 497 -4.46 -31.46 5.91
CA LYS A 497 -5.87 -31.85 6.00
C LYS A 497 -6.72 -30.90 6.85
N ASN A 498 -6.10 -30.22 7.81
CA ASN A 498 -6.75 -29.24 8.68
C ASN A 498 -6.54 -27.81 8.19
N THR A 499 -6.56 -27.58 6.88
CA THR A 499 -6.25 -26.28 6.28
C THR A 499 -7.26 -25.91 5.19
N ILE A 500 -7.74 -24.67 5.22
CA ILE A 500 -8.49 -24.06 4.13
C ILE A 500 -7.50 -23.28 3.27
N PHE A 501 -7.43 -23.60 1.99
CA PHE A 501 -6.63 -22.89 1.01
C PHE A 501 -7.52 -21.99 0.16
N VAL A 502 -7.12 -20.74 -0.01
CA VAL A 502 -7.71 -19.81 -0.95
C VAL A 502 -6.65 -19.40 -1.96
N LEU A 503 -6.94 -19.57 -3.25
CA LEU A 503 -6.12 -19.04 -4.33
C LEU A 503 -6.91 -17.97 -5.07
N THR A 504 -6.32 -16.78 -5.21
CA THR A 504 -6.86 -15.68 -5.99
C THR A 504 -5.70 -14.93 -6.66
N SER A 505 -5.98 -14.09 -7.65
CA SER A 505 -4.98 -13.12 -8.11
C SER A 505 -5.10 -11.82 -7.31
N ASP A 506 -4.11 -10.95 -7.44
CA ASP A 506 -4.20 -9.56 -6.97
C ASP A 506 -5.03 -8.70 -7.94
N HIS A 507 -4.77 -8.82 -9.22
CA HIS A 507 -5.51 -8.19 -10.33
C HIS A 507 -5.30 -8.99 -11.63
N THR A 508 -5.93 -8.53 -12.73
CA THR A 508 -5.69 -9.00 -14.09
C THR A 508 -4.52 -8.24 -14.73
N ASN A 509 -4.05 -8.73 -15.88
CA ASN A 509 -2.98 -8.07 -16.64
C ASN A 509 -3.30 -8.13 -18.15
N GLN A 510 -2.33 -8.51 -18.99
CA GLN A 510 -2.49 -8.64 -20.44
C GLN A 510 -3.57 -9.68 -20.77
N THR A 511 -4.40 -9.39 -21.77
CA THR A 511 -5.51 -10.24 -22.22
C THR A 511 -5.54 -10.34 -23.73
N ASP A 512 -5.84 -11.52 -24.27
CA ASP A 512 -5.99 -11.80 -25.70
C ASP A 512 -7.47 -11.79 -26.14
N HIS A 513 -8.38 -12.25 -25.28
CA HIS A 513 -9.77 -12.45 -25.64
C HIS A 513 -10.62 -11.20 -25.35
N PRO A 514 -11.48 -10.79 -26.29
CA PRO A 514 -12.31 -9.59 -26.13
C PRO A 514 -13.21 -9.60 -24.89
N GLU A 515 -13.64 -10.78 -24.43
CA GLU A 515 -14.44 -10.97 -23.21
C GLU A 515 -13.72 -10.44 -21.96
N TYR A 516 -12.41 -10.54 -21.93
CA TYR A 516 -11.55 -10.09 -20.81
C TYR A 516 -11.02 -8.66 -20.99
N GLN A 517 -11.26 -8.06 -22.18
CA GLN A 517 -10.95 -6.64 -22.48
C GLN A 517 -12.14 -5.71 -22.23
N SER A 518 -13.34 -6.25 -21.96
CA SER A 518 -14.51 -5.45 -21.59
C SER A 518 -14.34 -4.81 -20.21
N ALA A 519 -15.15 -3.78 -19.92
CA ALA A 519 -15.04 -3.01 -18.67
C ALA A 519 -15.19 -3.89 -17.41
N ILE A 520 -16.04 -4.92 -17.43
CA ILE A 520 -16.15 -5.89 -16.32
C ILE A 520 -15.18 -7.05 -16.48
N GLY A 521 -14.92 -7.49 -17.70
CA GLY A 521 -14.02 -8.61 -18.00
C GLY A 521 -12.58 -8.34 -17.55
N GLY A 522 -12.13 -7.10 -17.65
CA GLY A 522 -10.83 -6.65 -17.15
C GLY A 522 -10.64 -6.81 -15.64
N PHE A 523 -11.66 -7.10 -14.87
CA PHE A 523 -11.59 -7.43 -13.44
C PHE A 523 -11.74 -8.93 -13.16
N SER A 524 -11.86 -9.79 -14.17
CA SER A 524 -12.12 -11.21 -13.96
C SER A 524 -10.93 -11.93 -13.32
N ALA A 525 -11.02 -12.17 -12.04
CA ALA A 525 -10.01 -12.81 -11.20
C ALA A 525 -10.53 -14.14 -10.62
N PRO A 526 -9.71 -15.20 -10.51
CA PRO A 526 -10.15 -16.45 -9.91
C PRO A 526 -10.32 -16.30 -8.40
N ILE A 527 -11.33 -16.98 -7.85
CA ILE A 527 -11.46 -17.27 -6.42
C ILE A 527 -11.68 -18.77 -6.30
N ILE A 528 -10.69 -19.47 -5.75
CA ILE A 528 -10.66 -20.93 -5.63
C ILE A 528 -10.50 -21.28 -4.16
N ILE A 529 -11.49 -21.96 -3.57
CA ILE A 529 -11.47 -22.36 -2.17
C ILE A 529 -11.32 -23.89 -2.12
N TYR A 530 -10.16 -24.35 -1.67
CA TYR A 530 -9.84 -25.76 -1.54
C TYR A 530 -9.77 -26.18 -0.07
N ASP A 531 -10.56 -27.15 0.30
CA ASP A 531 -10.56 -27.78 1.63
C ASP A 531 -10.30 -29.28 1.51
N PRO A 532 -9.08 -29.76 1.83
CA PRO A 532 -8.73 -31.18 1.75
C PRO A 532 -9.54 -32.08 2.70
N SER A 533 -10.19 -31.50 3.71
CA SER A 533 -11.08 -32.30 4.61
C SER A 533 -12.44 -32.64 3.97
N GLY A 534 -12.82 -31.87 2.92
CA GLY A 534 -14.08 -32.05 2.22
C GLY A 534 -15.29 -31.39 2.88
N GLU A 535 -15.11 -30.60 3.96
CA GLU A 535 -16.21 -29.86 4.59
C GLU A 535 -16.76 -28.78 3.65
N ILE A 536 -15.88 -28.11 2.88
CA ILE A 536 -16.28 -27.22 1.79
C ILE A 536 -16.45 -28.07 0.53
N ARG A 537 -17.70 -28.24 0.08
CA ARG A 537 -18.02 -29.07 -1.08
C ARG A 537 -17.44 -28.50 -2.37
N PRO A 538 -16.67 -29.29 -3.15
CA PRO A 538 -16.22 -28.88 -4.48
C PRO A 538 -17.37 -28.61 -5.43
N GLY A 539 -17.14 -27.77 -6.43
CA GLY A 539 -18.05 -27.50 -7.54
C GLY A 539 -18.11 -26.04 -7.93
N MET A 540 -18.60 -25.81 -9.15
CA MET A 540 -18.84 -24.48 -9.71
C MET A 540 -20.16 -23.91 -9.19
N ARG A 541 -20.12 -22.73 -8.59
CA ARG A 541 -21.30 -21.96 -8.18
C ARG A 541 -21.67 -20.93 -9.24
N SER A 542 -22.54 -21.30 -10.15
CA SER A 542 -22.87 -20.50 -11.35
C SER A 542 -23.77 -19.30 -11.06
N ALA A 543 -24.57 -19.32 -10.00
CA ALA A 543 -25.47 -18.22 -9.65
C ALA A 543 -24.82 -17.20 -8.70
N THR A 544 -23.68 -17.52 -8.10
CA THR A 544 -23.00 -16.67 -7.11
C THR A 544 -22.04 -15.70 -7.82
N VAL A 545 -22.17 -14.41 -7.51
CA VAL A 545 -21.21 -13.38 -7.92
C VAL A 545 -20.22 -13.19 -6.79
N ALA A 546 -18.94 -13.46 -7.06
CA ALA A 546 -17.88 -13.43 -6.07
C ALA A 546 -16.87 -12.30 -6.36
N GLN A 547 -16.22 -11.80 -5.33
CA GLN A 547 -15.18 -10.78 -5.43
C GLN A 547 -14.12 -10.96 -4.32
N GLN A 548 -12.96 -10.35 -4.48
CA GLN A 548 -11.84 -10.52 -3.53
C GLN A 548 -12.20 -10.12 -2.10
N ILE A 549 -13.01 -9.06 -1.91
CA ILE A 549 -13.44 -8.63 -0.57
C ILE A 549 -14.32 -9.64 0.15
N ASP A 550 -14.83 -10.65 -0.54
CA ASP A 550 -15.63 -11.74 0.04
C ASP A 550 -14.76 -12.80 0.76
N ILE A 551 -13.45 -12.82 0.50
CA ILE A 551 -12.56 -13.84 1.06
C ILE A 551 -12.52 -13.76 2.59
N LEU A 552 -12.37 -12.56 3.16
CA LEU A 552 -12.33 -12.37 4.61
C LEU A 552 -13.60 -12.87 5.30
N PRO A 553 -14.83 -12.42 4.95
CA PRO A 553 -16.05 -12.87 5.61
C PRO A 553 -16.34 -14.35 5.36
N THR A 554 -15.99 -14.90 4.19
CA THR A 554 -16.14 -16.31 3.88
C THR A 554 -15.28 -17.19 4.80
N ILE A 555 -14.00 -16.81 5.01
CA ILE A 555 -13.12 -17.54 5.92
C ILE A 555 -13.60 -17.42 7.37
N LEU A 556 -13.98 -16.22 7.81
CA LEU A 556 -14.49 -16.02 9.18
C LEU A 556 -15.79 -16.80 9.42
N GLY A 557 -16.69 -16.84 8.45
CA GLY A 557 -17.92 -17.63 8.50
C GLY A 557 -17.63 -19.13 8.61
N GLN A 558 -16.72 -19.65 7.76
CA GLN A 558 -16.35 -21.07 7.78
C GLN A 558 -15.62 -21.49 9.06
N LEU A 559 -14.86 -20.58 9.67
CA LEU A 559 -14.19 -20.82 10.95
C LEU A 559 -15.12 -20.67 12.17
N GLY A 560 -16.33 -20.15 11.99
CA GLY A 560 -17.25 -19.88 13.09
C GLY A 560 -16.76 -18.72 13.99
N TYR A 561 -16.28 -17.63 13.40
CA TYR A 561 -15.74 -16.48 14.15
C TYR A 561 -16.82 -15.79 14.99
N ASP A 562 -16.60 -15.70 16.29
CA ASP A 562 -17.59 -15.36 17.32
C ASP A 562 -17.64 -13.87 17.71
N LYS A 563 -17.05 -12.98 16.89
CA LYS A 563 -17.02 -11.54 17.17
C LYS A 563 -17.51 -10.74 15.98
N ARG A 564 -17.96 -9.51 16.22
CA ARG A 564 -18.30 -8.56 15.16
C ARG A 564 -17.03 -8.16 14.38
N TYR A 565 -17.18 -7.95 13.08
CA TYR A 565 -16.10 -7.47 12.22
C TYR A 565 -16.64 -6.57 11.10
N LEU A 566 -15.78 -5.78 10.50
CA LEU A 566 -16.09 -4.97 9.33
C LEU A 566 -15.68 -5.70 8.06
N SER A 567 -16.56 -5.72 7.07
CA SER A 567 -16.31 -6.25 5.74
C SER A 567 -17.25 -5.60 4.73
N PHE A 568 -16.70 -5.16 3.60
CA PHE A 568 -17.51 -4.74 2.45
C PHE A 568 -17.93 -5.91 1.55
N GLY A 569 -17.50 -7.12 1.83
CA GLY A 569 -17.87 -8.33 1.14
C GLY A 569 -18.93 -9.17 1.90
N CYS A 570 -19.30 -10.29 1.32
CA CYS A 570 -20.23 -11.26 1.92
C CYS A 570 -19.60 -12.64 2.06
N ASP A 571 -20.17 -13.47 2.93
CA ASP A 571 -19.78 -14.87 3.07
C ASP A 571 -20.31 -15.69 1.90
N LEU A 572 -19.46 -16.04 0.95
CA LEU A 572 -19.81 -16.76 -0.28
C LEU A 572 -20.38 -18.18 -0.03
N LEU A 573 -20.12 -18.77 1.13
CA LEU A 573 -20.56 -20.13 1.44
C LEU A 573 -21.95 -20.15 2.09
N HIS A 574 -22.34 -19.07 2.79
CA HIS A 574 -23.59 -19.03 3.56
C HIS A 574 -24.56 -17.94 3.08
N THR A 575 -24.11 -16.96 2.28
CA THR A 575 -25.01 -15.96 1.69
C THR A 575 -25.77 -16.55 0.51
N PRO A 576 -27.11 -16.36 0.41
CA PRO A 576 -27.88 -16.76 -0.76
C PRO A 576 -27.33 -16.13 -2.05
N ALA A 577 -27.28 -16.88 -3.14
CA ALA A 577 -26.65 -16.43 -4.38
C ALA A 577 -27.21 -15.08 -4.93
N GLN A 578 -28.53 -14.84 -4.79
CA GLN A 578 -29.16 -13.59 -5.22
C GLN A 578 -28.73 -12.36 -4.40
N ASP A 579 -28.16 -12.56 -3.21
CA ASP A 579 -27.71 -11.48 -2.33
C ASP A 579 -26.21 -11.18 -2.49
N THR A 580 -25.48 -12.05 -3.20
CA THR A 580 -24.07 -11.84 -3.54
C THR A 580 -23.91 -10.80 -4.65
N TYR A 581 -22.80 -10.09 -4.67
CA TYR A 581 -22.54 -9.01 -5.60
C TYR A 581 -21.04 -8.79 -5.81
N ALA A 582 -20.68 -7.98 -6.80
CA ALA A 582 -19.32 -7.46 -6.95
C ALA A 582 -19.32 -5.97 -7.26
N VAL A 583 -18.32 -5.26 -6.72
CA VAL A 583 -18.07 -3.85 -6.99
C VAL A 583 -16.64 -3.64 -7.47
N ASN A 584 -16.46 -2.77 -8.44
CA ASN A 584 -15.15 -2.25 -8.81
C ASN A 584 -15.24 -0.83 -9.36
N TYR A 585 -14.09 -0.20 -9.56
CA TYR A 585 -14.02 1.18 -10.04
C TYR A 585 -12.88 1.33 -11.05
N VAL A 586 -13.16 1.97 -12.15
CA VAL A 586 -12.19 2.29 -13.19
C VAL A 586 -12.59 3.56 -13.92
N ASP A 587 -11.63 4.47 -14.13
CA ASP A 587 -11.79 5.67 -14.96
C ASP A 587 -13.03 6.53 -14.64
N GLY A 588 -13.34 6.70 -13.35
CA GLY A 588 -14.48 7.49 -12.91
C GLY A 588 -15.82 6.73 -12.87
N ILE A 589 -15.82 5.43 -13.20
CA ILE A 589 -17.03 4.61 -13.26
C ILE A 589 -17.01 3.53 -12.18
N TYR A 590 -18.03 3.52 -11.34
CA TYR A 590 -18.36 2.41 -10.46
C TYR A 590 -19.11 1.35 -11.25
N GLN A 591 -18.76 0.10 -11.11
CA GLN A 591 -19.47 -1.03 -11.66
C GLN A 591 -20.05 -1.88 -10.52
N TYR A 592 -21.29 -2.33 -10.66
CA TYR A 592 -22.00 -3.14 -9.69
C TYR A 592 -22.64 -4.35 -10.37
N ALA A 593 -22.13 -5.52 -10.10
CA ALA A 593 -22.63 -6.79 -10.64
C ALA A 593 -23.52 -7.48 -9.62
N LYS A 594 -24.81 -7.60 -9.91
CA LYS A 594 -25.81 -8.30 -9.07
C LYS A 594 -27.07 -8.62 -9.88
N TYR A 595 -27.90 -9.54 -9.42
CA TYR A 595 -29.17 -9.92 -10.03
C TYR A 595 -29.07 -10.33 -11.51
N GLY A 596 -27.91 -10.83 -11.94
CA GLY A 596 -27.65 -11.18 -13.35
C GLY A 596 -27.30 -10.00 -14.26
N TYR A 597 -27.06 -8.82 -13.72
CA TYR A 597 -26.70 -7.60 -14.46
C TYR A 597 -25.46 -6.92 -13.92
N VAL A 598 -24.86 -6.07 -14.75
CA VAL A 598 -23.79 -5.11 -14.39
C VAL A 598 -24.31 -3.71 -14.62
N LEU A 599 -24.37 -2.89 -13.58
CA LEU A 599 -24.74 -1.48 -13.64
C LEU A 599 -23.48 -0.63 -13.59
N GLN A 600 -23.35 0.34 -14.49
CA GLN A 600 -22.27 1.33 -14.53
C GLN A 600 -22.79 2.70 -14.07
N PHE A 601 -22.09 3.32 -13.11
CA PHE A 601 -22.47 4.58 -12.48
C PHE A 601 -21.27 5.52 -12.35
N ASP A 602 -21.40 6.79 -12.77
CA ASP A 602 -20.31 7.78 -12.72
C ASP A 602 -20.29 8.62 -11.43
N GLY A 603 -21.08 8.26 -10.44
CA GLY A 603 -21.29 9.04 -9.21
C GLY A 603 -22.47 9.99 -9.28
N GLN A 604 -23.04 10.25 -10.47
CA GLN A 604 -24.22 11.10 -10.68
C GLN A 604 -25.31 10.39 -11.47
N ARG A 605 -24.96 9.68 -12.53
CA ARG A 605 -25.88 9.06 -13.49
C ARG A 605 -25.49 7.63 -13.81
N VAL A 606 -26.48 6.79 -14.05
CA VAL A 606 -26.29 5.48 -14.67
C VAL A 606 -25.79 5.69 -16.10
N ARG A 607 -24.73 5.02 -16.48
CA ARG A 607 -24.10 5.08 -17.81
C ARG A 607 -24.45 3.89 -18.68
N GLY A 608 -24.82 2.79 -18.05
CA GLY A 608 -25.25 1.59 -18.74
C GLY A 608 -25.66 0.50 -17.78
N VAL A 609 -26.47 -0.43 -18.28
CA VAL A 609 -26.83 -1.68 -17.61
C VAL A 609 -26.68 -2.80 -18.64
N TYR A 610 -26.00 -3.86 -18.30
CA TYR A 610 -25.70 -4.98 -19.19
C TYR A 610 -26.05 -6.29 -18.50
N ALA A 611 -26.48 -7.30 -19.27
CA ALA A 611 -26.59 -8.63 -18.71
C ALA A 611 -25.20 -9.15 -18.31
N LEU A 612 -25.08 -9.79 -17.18
CA LEU A 612 -23.81 -10.37 -16.71
C LEU A 612 -23.27 -11.44 -17.66
N SER A 613 -24.16 -12.09 -18.41
CA SER A 613 -23.82 -13.05 -19.47
C SER A 613 -23.34 -12.37 -20.77
N ASP A 614 -23.60 -11.07 -20.97
CA ASP A 614 -23.05 -10.30 -22.09
C ASP A 614 -21.61 -9.87 -21.78
N ARG A 615 -20.69 -10.83 -21.83
CA ARG A 615 -19.27 -10.65 -21.49
C ARG A 615 -18.58 -9.52 -22.27
N LEU A 616 -19.12 -9.15 -23.43
CA LEU A 616 -18.62 -8.07 -24.29
C LEU A 616 -19.25 -6.71 -23.98
N MET A 617 -20.29 -6.66 -23.13
CA MET A 617 -21.05 -5.45 -22.78
C MET A 617 -21.54 -4.65 -24.01
N ARG A 618 -22.09 -5.35 -25.01
CA ARG A 618 -22.55 -4.75 -26.28
C ARG A 618 -23.98 -4.26 -26.21
N HIS A 619 -24.83 -4.85 -25.36
CA HIS A 619 -26.27 -4.59 -25.34
C HIS A 619 -26.63 -3.80 -24.08
N ASN A 620 -26.68 -2.46 -24.21
CA ASN A 620 -27.09 -1.60 -23.10
C ASN A 620 -28.62 -1.73 -22.87
N LEU A 621 -28.98 -2.18 -21.67
CA LEU A 621 -30.34 -2.40 -21.20
C LEU A 621 -30.83 -1.31 -20.25
N GLN A 622 -30.14 -0.18 -20.14
CA GLN A 622 -30.51 0.94 -19.27
C GLN A 622 -31.97 1.37 -19.46
N GLY A 623 -32.70 1.54 -18.37
CA GLY A 623 -34.12 1.87 -18.35
C GLY A 623 -35.07 0.71 -18.73
N LYS A 624 -34.52 -0.50 -19.02
CA LYS A 624 -35.31 -1.68 -19.40
C LYS A 624 -35.30 -2.80 -18.35
N VAL A 625 -34.48 -2.66 -17.29
CA VAL A 625 -34.29 -3.67 -16.29
C VAL A 625 -35.02 -3.29 -14.99
N ALA A 626 -35.95 -4.12 -14.54
CA ALA A 626 -36.81 -3.83 -13.39
C ALA A 626 -36.00 -3.63 -12.07
N VAL A 627 -34.82 -4.25 -11.95
CA VAL A 627 -33.97 -4.16 -10.75
C VAL A 627 -32.98 -2.99 -10.80
N GLU A 628 -32.94 -2.19 -11.88
CA GLU A 628 -31.97 -1.10 -12.06
C GLU A 628 -32.00 -0.09 -10.90
N GLY A 629 -33.19 0.37 -10.50
CA GLY A 629 -33.35 1.32 -9.38
C GLY A 629 -32.86 0.76 -8.05
N LYS A 630 -33.12 -0.53 -7.78
CA LYS A 630 -32.63 -1.23 -6.58
C LYS A 630 -31.10 -1.36 -6.61
N MET A 631 -30.52 -1.77 -7.74
CA MET A 631 -29.07 -1.86 -7.92
C MET A 631 -28.39 -0.51 -7.68
N LEU A 632 -28.94 0.57 -8.21
CA LEU A 632 -28.40 1.92 -8.01
C LEU A 632 -28.46 2.35 -6.54
N GLN A 633 -29.55 2.05 -5.83
CA GLN A 633 -29.71 2.35 -4.42
C GLN A 633 -28.67 1.59 -3.57
N GLU A 634 -28.51 0.29 -3.82
CA GLU A 634 -27.52 -0.55 -3.12
C GLU A 634 -26.08 -0.06 -3.39
N LEU A 635 -25.73 0.22 -4.64
CA LEU A 635 -24.40 0.74 -5.00
C LEU A 635 -24.13 2.11 -4.32
N LYS A 636 -25.10 3.01 -4.30
CA LYS A 636 -24.98 4.30 -3.60
C LYS A 636 -24.75 4.12 -2.11
N ALA A 637 -25.38 3.13 -1.47
CA ALA A 637 -25.17 2.84 -0.06
C ALA A 637 -23.76 2.30 0.19
N ILE A 638 -23.25 1.40 -0.66
CA ILE A 638 -21.87 0.89 -0.57
C ILE A 638 -20.85 2.03 -0.74
N ILE A 639 -21.04 2.91 -1.72
CA ILE A 639 -20.15 4.06 -1.94
C ILE A 639 -20.20 5.02 -0.74
N TYR A 640 -21.39 5.32 -0.22
CA TYR A 640 -21.57 6.21 0.92
C TYR A 640 -20.87 5.66 2.18
N GLU A 641 -21.12 4.40 2.54
CA GLU A 641 -20.48 3.71 3.67
C GLU A 641 -18.95 3.70 3.54
N TYR A 642 -18.44 3.39 2.34
CA TYR A 642 -17.02 3.42 2.06
C TYR A 642 -16.41 4.81 2.27
N MET A 643 -17.00 5.84 1.65
CA MET A 643 -16.50 7.22 1.73
C MET A 643 -16.60 7.77 3.16
N PHE A 644 -17.74 7.53 3.84
CA PHE A 644 -17.96 7.95 5.22
C PHE A 644 -16.90 7.35 6.15
N ARG A 645 -16.63 6.05 6.05
CA ARG A 645 -15.65 5.35 6.90
C ARG A 645 -14.21 5.73 6.58
N MET A 646 -13.89 5.96 5.31
CA MET A 646 -12.58 6.45 4.90
C MET A 646 -12.28 7.84 5.44
N VAL A 647 -13.25 8.76 5.38
CA VAL A 647 -13.10 10.15 5.84
C VAL A 647 -13.03 10.23 7.37
N ASN A 648 -13.84 9.42 8.08
CA ASN A 648 -14.02 9.51 9.55
C ASN A 648 -13.19 8.48 10.34
N ASP A 649 -12.22 7.78 9.74
CA ASP A 649 -11.40 6.74 10.39
C ASP A 649 -12.24 5.63 11.08
N GLN A 650 -13.26 5.12 10.38
CA GLN A 650 -14.19 4.11 10.89
C GLN A 650 -14.12 2.76 10.14
N LEU A 651 -12.92 2.36 9.71
CA LEU A 651 -12.68 1.09 9.00
C LEU A 651 -12.45 -0.10 9.93
N ARG A 652 -13.02 -0.05 11.13
CA ARG A 652 -12.96 -1.12 12.15
C ARG A 652 -14.26 -1.16 12.95
N THR A 653 -14.50 -2.29 13.62
CA THR A 653 -15.45 -2.36 14.72
C THR A 653 -14.81 -1.84 15.99
N SER A 654 -15.57 -1.16 16.82
CA SER A 654 -15.19 -0.71 18.16
C SER A 654 -14.88 -1.90 19.08
#